data_87e2b90e71f0eaededba2d9af6e5ab12
#
_entry.id   87e2b90e71f0eaededba2d9af6e5ab12
#
_cell.length_a   1.000
_cell.length_b   1.000
_cell.length_c   1.000
_cell.angle_alpha   90.00
_cell.angle_beta   90.00
_cell.angle_gamma   90.00
#
_symmetry.space_group_name_H-M   'P 1'
#
loop_
_entity.id
_entity.type
_entity.pdbx_description
1 polymer ?
#
loop_
_entity_poly.entity_id
_entity_poly.type
_entity_poly.pdbx_seq_one_letter_code
_entity_poly.pdbx_strand_id
1 'polypeptide(L)'
;MALHCLSCFSVAPLLRFDNGSAVATPTAWAQTRRDQVAQLLQRHLLGTLPPRAPTLRLATRTNATTSGSSCSSFYELTFDTSDAPSTRAAPPAPLVTSNGSSTVAFSVELLTPYACDAISPTATLPLFMTQWNHREWALRALSRGYASLVYPAADTRDAAPAFQCAYRQTASMGLILARAYVASRALDFALSPPNGTAGLPSFAAGRVCVTGHSRNGKQSLLFAAFDERVGAVVGSSPGAPISSPYAYSSHNFYGEGPDAGTAGTWWLSSITQYSDDPGRMPMDGHGVLALIAPRYCAIADAWTDFEGDSTFADEMGVLAASEVYRLLKAPSTALQLLHRPGGHHGFDSVASYLDWFDHALGRACSEPAFPLAYADSEPAFQRLVYLTPAGFKWAAWRDAFAAPPPPPPPSAPLEERVSWLLQLDATPTAVSAGGIYAEESLSGRLSWPSVMLGHVPAETSRAQRQPLSFGDYVTATAYWPARRGGAGGGGALPAVVWLHPYSYASGFSPSYGMAHVPTDLAAEGYLVLAYDQVGFASRLRDGGTTFYARHGAKASLLGHMVRDVRSAVDLVHCLTAAGRTTAQCRTGEAALRAYPALADKLPLVDASRVILAGYSLGGNVALHAAALDPRVSAVAAFAAFTPMRTDLVGRPTGGLRRLFETHALLPRLGFFEREPHRVPYDFDELLRAIAPRPALLHTPTRDRDANASEVDALIDRARWARLVQHAPPTATRMGSAEVKVLVRWLEEEVAGVTPRVRDVRL
;
A
#
# COMPACT_ATOMS: atom_id res chain seq x y z
N MET A 1 20.93 -19.73 -7.91
CA MET A 1 21.01 -18.30 -8.23
C MET A 1 19.89 -17.45 -7.62
N ALA A 2 18.72 -18.02 -7.30
CA ALA A 2 17.61 -17.30 -6.66
C ALA A 2 17.80 -16.92 -5.18
N LEU A 3 18.68 -17.60 -4.46
CA LEU A 3 18.94 -17.33 -3.03
C LEU A 3 19.74 -16.03 -2.75
N HIS A 4 20.38 -15.45 -3.74
CA HIS A 4 21.18 -14.23 -3.55
C HIS A 4 20.35 -12.94 -3.52
N CYS A 5 19.12 -12.95 -4.02
CA CYS A 5 18.26 -11.75 -4.00
C CYS A 5 17.56 -11.55 -2.65
N LEU A 6 17.38 -12.61 -1.84
CA LEU A 6 16.78 -12.52 -0.50
C LEU A 6 17.70 -11.84 0.53
N SER A 7 19.02 -11.80 0.28
CA SER A 7 19.97 -11.13 1.18
C SER A 7 19.91 -9.61 1.13
N CYS A 8 19.12 -9.08 0.24
CA CYS A 8 19.09 -7.67 -0.08
C CYS A 8 17.97 -6.91 0.63
N PHE A 9 16.92 -7.62 1.07
CA PHE A 9 15.87 -7.13 1.95
C PHE A 9 15.91 -8.02 3.19
N SER A 10 16.51 -7.56 4.25
CA SER A 10 16.70 -8.37 5.44
C SER A 10 15.50 -8.31 6.36
N VAL A 11 14.56 -9.23 6.19
CA VAL A 11 13.71 -9.62 7.33
C VAL A 11 14.50 -10.54 8.25
N ALA A 12 14.15 -10.53 9.53
CA ALA A 12 14.79 -11.41 10.51
C ALA A 12 14.63 -12.89 10.10
N PRO A 13 15.71 -13.69 10.10
CA PRO A 13 15.66 -15.07 9.65
C PRO A 13 14.83 -15.94 10.58
N LEU A 14 13.86 -16.67 10.04
CA LEU A 14 13.01 -17.59 10.80
C LEU A 14 13.79 -18.82 11.29
N LEU A 15 14.65 -19.37 10.46
CA LEU A 15 15.40 -20.59 10.73
C LEU A 15 16.76 -20.33 11.40
N ARG A 16 16.82 -19.32 12.27
CA ARG A 16 17.96 -19.07 13.18
C ARG A 16 17.45 -18.82 14.58
N PHE A 17 18.09 -19.43 15.55
CA PHE A 17 17.86 -19.12 16.98
C PHE A 17 18.37 -17.72 17.32
N ASP A 18 17.97 -17.19 18.48
CA ASP A 18 18.43 -15.88 18.95
C ASP A 18 19.94 -15.81 19.20
N ASN A 19 20.59 -16.96 19.43
CA ASN A 19 22.04 -17.07 19.52
C ASN A 19 22.76 -17.19 18.17
N GLY A 20 22.02 -17.07 17.05
CA GLY A 20 22.56 -17.13 15.69
C GLY A 20 22.76 -18.52 15.09
N SER A 21 22.59 -19.62 15.86
CA SER A 21 22.70 -20.98 15.34
C SER A 21 21.52 -21.36 14.44
N ALA A 22 21.71 -22.31 13.52
CA ALA A 22 20.69 -22.73 12.55
C ALA A 22 19.62 -23.62 13.18
N VAL A 23 18.36 -23.42 12.78
CA VAL A 23 17.22 -24.30 13.09
C VAL A 23 17.09 -25.31 11.93
N ALA A 24 17.65 -26.51 12.13
CA ALA A 24 17.78 -27.50 11.04
C ALA A 24 16.74 -28.62 11.08
N THR A 25 15.94 -28.73 12.14
CA THR A 25 14.98 -29.82 12.31
C THR A 25 13.59 -29.33 12.72
N PRO A 26 12.50 -30.08 12.33
CA PRO A 26 11.15 -29.80 12.82
C PRO A 26 11.06 -29.73 14.34
N THR A 27 11.76 -30.58 15.05
CA THR A 27 11.79 -30.61 16.52
C THR A 27 12.39 -29.33 17.09
N ALA A 28 13.50 -28.86 16.54
CA ALA A 28 14.15 -27.62 16.96
C ALA A 28 13.24 -26.39 16.75
N TRP A 29 12.49 -26.38 15.64
CA TRP A 29 11.45 -25.38 15.44
C TRP A 29 10.36 -25.48 16.51
N ALA A 30 9.71 -26.63 16.63
CA ALA A 30 8.54 -26.81 17.48
C ALA A 30 8.82 -26.60 18.97
N GLN A 31 10.00 -27.03 19.47
CA GLN A 31 10.33 -26.97 20.89
C GLN A 31 10.95 -25.64 21.34
N THR A 32 11.51 -24.85 20.43
CA THR A 32 12.28 -23.66 20.85
C THR A 32 12.04 -22.46 19.93
N ARG A 33 12.27 -22.59 18.63
CA ARG A 33 12.28 -21.39 17.75
C ARG A 33 10.91 -20.77 17.59
N ARG A 34 9.88 -21.58 17.52
CA ARG A 34 8.49 -21.13 17.43
C ARG A 34 8.12 -20.18 18.58
N ASP A 35 8.50 -20.54 19.80
CA ASP A 35 8.25 -19.72 20.97
C ASP A 35 9.10 -18.43 20.96
N GLN A 36 10.35 -18.48 20.51
CA GLN A 36 11.18 -17.28 20.32
C GLN A 36 10.53 -16.32 19.32
N VAL A 37 10.05 -16.82 18.18
CA VAL A 37 9.35 -16.00 17.18
C VAL A 37 8.09 -15.36 17.79
N ALA A 38 7.28 -16.14 18.52
CA ALA A 38 6.08 -15.63 19.18
C ALA A 38 6.40 -14.55 20.22
N GLN A 39 7.47 -14.74 21.01
CA GLN A 39 7.92 -13.75 22.00
C GLN A 39 8.46 -12.48 21.36
N LEU A 40 9.22 -12.58 20.26
CA LEU A 40 9.73 -11.43 19.53
C LEU A 40 8.58 -10.60 18.93
N LEU A 41 7.60 -11.25 18.31
CA LEU A 41 6.40 -10.58 17.80
C LEU A 41 5.63 -9.87 18.92
N GLN A 42 5.40 -10.54 20.05
CA GLN A 42 4.70 -9.94 21.19
C GLN A 42 5.47 -8.75 21.77
N ARG A 43 6.77 -8.86 21.91
CA ARG A 43 7.61 -7.80 22.50
C ARG A 43 7.73 -6.56 21.64
N HIS A 44 7.82 -6.72 20.33
CA HIS A 44 8.22 -5.63 19.42
C HIS A 44 7.08 -5.09 18.55
N LEU A 45 5.97 -5.85 18.42
CA LEU A 45 4.89 -5.49 17.53
C LEU A 45 3.50 -5.54 18.18
N LEU A 46 3.16 -6.69 18.78
CA LEU A 46 1.78 -7.05 19.08
C LEU A 46 1.33 -6.70 20.51
N GLY A 47 2.27 -6.70 21.46
CA GLY A 47 1.98 -6.75 22.88
C GLY A 47 1.78 -8.18 23.39
N THR A 48 1.62 -8.30 24.68
CA THR A 48 1.67 -9.60 25.38
C THR A 48 0.29 -10.20 25.57
N LEU A 49 0.11 -11.45 25.17
CA LEU A 49 -1.09 -12.24 25.46
C LEU A 49 -1.21 -12.50 26.96
N PRO A 50 -2.44 -12.56 27.50
CA PRO A 50 -2.66 -12.94 28.88
C PRO A 50 -2.10 -14.32 29.18
N PRO A 51 -1.42 -14.50 30.35
CA PRO A 51 -0.81 -15.78 30.71
C PRO A 51 -1.85 -16.89 31.00
N ARG A 52 -3.07 -16.50 31.28
CA ARG A 52 -4.21 -17.41 31.47
C ARG A 52 -5.42 -16.88 30.75
N ALA A 53 -6.17 -17.78 30.13
CA ALA A 53 -7.46 -17.44 29.54
C ALA A 53 -8.52 -17.31 30.65
N PRO A 54 -9.42 -16.31 30.54
CA PRO A 54 -10.59 -16.25 31.43
C PRO A 54 -11.47 -17.47 31.22
N THR A 55 -12.11 -17.92 32.29
CA THR A 55 -13.00 -19.07 32.22
C THR A 55 -14.36 -18.66 31.65
N LEU A 56 -14.82 -19.33 30.62
CA LEU A 56 -16.20 -19.19 30.14
C LEU A 56 -17.16 -19.82 31.17
N ARG A 57 -17.94 -18.99 31.89
CA ARG A 57 -18.81 -19.41 32.95
C ARG A 57 -20.24 -19.73 32.48
N LEU A 58 -20.70 -18.92 31.52
CA LEU A 58 -22.10 -18.98 31.08
C LEU A 58 -22.20 -18.66 29.61
N ALA A 59 -23.03 -19.40 28.89
CA ALA A 59 -23.47 -19.10 27.54
C ALA A 59 -24.99 -19.12 27.49
N THR A 60 -25.60 -17.94 27.49
CA THR A 60 -27.05 -17.79 27.49
C THR A 60 -27.54 -17.60 26.07
N ARG A 61 -28.42 -18.48 25.59
CA ARG A 61 -29.09 -18.32 24.30
C ARG A 61 -30.16 -17.21 24.44
N THR A 62 -29.92 -16.09 23.80
CA THR A 62 -30.78 -14.90 23.89
C THR A 62 -31.86 -14.85 22.82
N ASN A 63 -31.59 -15.43 21.66
CA ASN A 63 -32.54 -15.54 20.55
C ASN A 63 -32.24 -16.75 19.68
N ALA A 64 -33.26 -17.28 18.99
CA ALA A 64 -33.11 -18.30 17.97
C ALA A 64 -34.20 -18.16 16.93
N THR A 65 -33.80 -18.19 15.67
CA THR A 65 -34.73 -18.06 14.53
C THR A 65 -34.40 -19.12 13.48
N THR A 66 -35.41 -19.92 13.14
CA THR A 66 -35.33 -20.86 12.02
C THR A 66 -35.75 -20.16 10.74
N SER A 67 -34.92 -20.29 9.68
CA SER A 67 -35.23 -19.81 8.35
C SER A 67 -34.96 -20.93 7.35
N GLY A 68 -36.04 -21.48 6.79
CA GLY A 68 -35.96 -22.68 5.99
C GLY A 68 -35.40 -23.85 6.79
N SER A 69 -34.32 -24.46 6.31
CA SER A 69 -33.63 -25.56 7.00
C SER A 69 -32.50 -25.09 7.91
N SER A 70 -32.28 -23.80 8.12
CA SER A 70 -31.16 -23.26 8.90
C SER A 70 -31.60 -22.60 10.20
N CYS A 71 -30.72 -22.58 11.20
CA CYS A 71 -30.92 -21.92 12.47
C CYS A 71 -29.89 -20.80 12.69
N SER A 72 -30.37 -19.62 13.10
CA SER A 72 -29.57 -18.54 13.65
C SER A 72 -29.83 -18.44 15.14
N SER A 73 -28.81 -18.63 15.96
CA SER A 73 -28.90 -18.56 17.43
C SER A 73 -27.91 -17.54 17.98
N PHE A 74 -28.40 -16.61 18.76
CA PHE A 74 -27.55 -15.63 19.46
C PHE A 74 -27.27 -16.13 20.87
N TYR A 75 -26.02 -15.99 21.29
CA TYR A 75 -25.55 -16.32 22.63
C TYR A 75 -24.83 -15.15 23.24
N GLU A 76 -25.14 -14.86 24.51
CA GLU A 76 -24.29 -14.00 25.34
C GLU A 76 -23.31 -14.88 26.12
N LEU A 77 -22.03 -14.63 25.92
CA LEU A 77 -20.95 -15.38 26.55
C LEU A 77 -20.38 -14.56 27.71
N THR A 78 -20.45 -15.12 28.93
CA THR A 78 -19.95 -14.47 30.15
C THR A 78 -18.66 -15.16 30.62
N PHE A 79 -17.58 -14.41 30.71
CA PHE A 79 -16.26 -14.86 31.14
C PHE A 79 -15.93 -14.33 32.54
N ASP A 80 -15.34 -15.17 33.37
CA ASP A 80 -14.79 -14.80 34.68
C ASP A 80 -13.33 -14.37 34.49
N THR A 81 -13.06 -13.15 34.92
CA THR A 81 -11.72 -12.54 34.90
C THR A 81 -11.12 -12.38 36.29
N SER A 82 -11.72 -12.99 37.34
CA SER A 82 -11.29 -12.83 38.73
C SER A 82 -9.88 -13.35 39.00
N ASP A 83 -9.46 -14.40 38.29
CA ASP A 83 -8.13 -15.01 38.41
C ASP A 83 -7.03 -14.28 37.62
N ALA A 84 -7.38 -13.19 36.94
CA ALA A 84 -6.42 -12.40 36.20
C ALA A 84 -5.55 -11.58 37.15
N PRO A 85 -4.21 -11.64 37.04
CA PRO A 85 -3.33 -10.80 37.85
C PRO A 85 -3.67 -9.32 37.62
N SER A 86 -3.96 -8.59 38.72
CA SER A 86 -4.25 -7.15 38.65
C SER A 86 -2.98 -6.40 38.28
N THR A 87 -2.80 -6.12 36.99
CA THR A 87 -1.75 -5.20 36.56
C THR A 87 -2.21 -3.77 36.81
N ARG A 88 -1.44 -3.03 37.62
CA ARG A 88 -1.71 -1.64 38.05
C ARG A 88 -1.56 -0.57 36.96
N ALA A 89 -1.43 -0.92 35.72
CA ALA A 89 -1.35 0.04 34.62
C ALA A 89 -2.74 0.32 34.05
N ALA A 90 -3.19 1.55 34.16
CA ALA A 90 -4.43 1.99 33.57
C ALA A 90 -4.38 1.81 32.02
N PRO A 91 -5.40 1.23 31.40
CA PRO A 91 -5.49 1.18 29.95
C PRO A 91 -5.58 2.61 29.38
N PRO A 92 -5.16 2.84 28.14
CA PRO A 92 -5.36 4.13 27.50
C PRO A 92 -6.85 4.44 27.47
N ALA A 93 -7.25 5.59 28.02
CA ALA A 93 -8.64 6.06 27.95
C ALA A 93 -9.06 6.12 26.46
N PRO A 94 -10.30 5.69 26.09
CA PRO A 94 -11.56 5.76 26.84
C PRO A 94 -12.30 4.42 27.01
N LEU A 95 -11.63 3.29 27.11
CA LEU A 95 -12.25 1.95 27.10
C LEU A 95 -12.58 1.38 28.50
N VAL A 96 -12.48 2.17 29.54
CA VAL A 96 -12.77 1.71 30.91
C VAL A 96 -14.15 2.11 31.35
N THR A 97 -15.08 1.16 31.42
CA THR A 97 -16.24 1.30 32.28
C THR A 97 -15.86 0.91 33.69
N SER A 98 -16.09 1.81 34.64
CA SER A 98 -15.62 1.80 36.03
C SER A 98 -16.31 0.82 36.98
N ASN A 99 -16.94 -0.23 36.50
CA ASN A 99 -17.81 -1.05 37.35
C ASN A 99 -17.15 -2.29 37.94
N GLY A 100 -15.98 -2.27 38.46
CA GLY A 100 -15.44 -3.27 39.41
C GLY A 100 -15.82 -4.78 39.20
N SER A 101 -16.60 -5.12 38.17
CA SER A 101 -17.08 -6.46 37.88
C SER A 101 -15.95 -7.40 37.50
N SER A 102 -15.89 -8.58 38.09
CA SER A 102 -14.97 -9.65 37.72
C SER A 102 -15.41 -10.40 36.46
N THR A 103 -16.50 -10.00 35.82
CA THR A 103 -17.03 -10.67 34.63
C THR A 103 -17.08 -9.75 33.42
N VAL A 104 -16.86 -10.33 32.25
CA VAL A 104 -17.01 -9.66 30.94
C VAL A 104 -17.91 -10.50 30.06
N ALA A 105 -18.82 -9.86 29.34
CA ALA A 105 -19.72 -10.53 28.43
C ALA A 105 -19.67 -9.92 27.04
N PHE A 106 -19.85 -10.77 26.02
CA PHE A 106 -20.06 -10.35 24.63
C PHE A 106 -20.94 -11.35 23.88
N SER A 107 -21.56 -10.89 22.79
CA SER A 107 -22.49 -11.71 22.02
C SER A 107 -21.80 -12.37 20.82
N VAL A 108 -22.25 -13.58 20.49
CA VAL A 108 -21.92 -14.29 19.25
C VAL A 108 -23.18 -14.79 18.57
N GLU A 109 -23.14 -15.01 17.26
CA GLU A 109 -24.21 -15.69 16.50
C GLU A 109 -23.67 -17.01 15.99
N LEU A 110 -24.35 -18.08 16.29
CA LEU A 110 -24.10 -19.40 15.73
C LEU A 110 -25.18 -19.69 14.67
N LEU A 111 -24.71 -19.88 13.44
CA LEU A 111 -25.50 -20.30 12.29
C LEU A 111 -25.28 -21.79 12.05
N THR A 112 -26.35 -22.57 11.93
CA THR A 112 -26.24 -24.01 11.61
C THR A 112 -27.08 -24.36 10.39
N PRO A 113 -26.68 -25.36 9.57
CA PRO A 113 -27.40 -25.76 8.37
C PRO A 113 -28.62 -26.64 8.67
N TYR A 114 -29.10 -26.64 9.91
CA TYR A 114 -30.26 -27.38 10.38
C TYR A 114 -31.19 -26.44 11.12
N ALA A 115 -32.50 -26.76 11.13
CA ALA A 115 -33.48 -26.03 11.93
C ALA A 115 -33.11 -26.06 13.42
N CYS A 116 -33.52 -25.04 14.18
CA CYS A 116 -33.11 -24.85 15.58
C CYS A 116 -33.49 -25.98 16.52
N ASP A 117 -34.53 -26.70 16.19
CA ASP A 117 -35.07 -27.87 16.90
C ASP A 117 -34.49 -29.20 16.37
N ALA A 118 -33.88 -29.18 15.20
CA ALA A 118 -33.37 -30.38 14.52
C ALA A 118 -31.87 -30.62 14.74
N ILE A 119 -31.15 -29.78 15.49
CA ILE A 119 -29.72 -29.92 15.72
C ILE A 119 -29.45 -31.18 16.54
N SER A 120 -28.78 -32.13 15.92
CA SER A 120 -28.30 -33.32 16.62
C SER A 120 -26.98 -33.04 17.33
N PRO A 121 -26.83 -33.25 18.64
CA PRO A 121 -25.57 -33.12 19.36
C PRO A 121 -24.47 -34.03 18.84
N THR A 122 -24.80 -35.09 18.09
CA THR A 122 -23.85 -36.06 17.53
C THR A 122 -23.32 -35.63 16.15
N ALA A 123 -23.93 -34.64 15.49
CA ALA A 123 -23.42 -34.14 14.21
C ALA A 123 -22.14 -33.35 14.39
N THR A 124 -21.06 -33.81 13.75
CA THR A 124 -19.79 -33.08 13.69
C THR A 124 -19.74 -32.25 12.42
N LEU A 125 -19.71 -30.92 12.57
CA LEU A 125 -19.68 -29.98 11.46
C LEU A 125 -18.31 -29.28 11.35
N PRO A 126 -17.87 -28.91 10.14
CA PRO A 126 -16.81 -27.94 10.01
C PRO A 126 -17.30 -26.57 10.48
N LEU A 127 -16.47 -25.85 11.20
CA LEU A 127 -16.80 -24.53 11.73
C LEU A 127 -16.13 -23.43 10.90
N PHE A 128 -16.94 -22.52 10.38
CA PHE A 128 -16.47 -21.30 9.73
C PHE A 128 -16.59 -20.13 10.70
N MET A 129 -15.54 -19.34 10.89
CA MET A 129 -15.54 -18.20 11.81
C MET A 129 -15.23 -16.90 11.06
N THR A 130 -16.03 -15.88 11.32
CA THR A 130 -15.83 -14.54 10.76
C THR A 130 -16.45 -13.46 11.67
N GLN A 131 -16.18 -12.20 11.38
CA GLN A 131 -16.62 -11.06 12.17
C GLN A 131 -17.99 -10.55 11.73
N TRP A 132 -18.68 -9.77 12.59
CA TRP A 132 -20.02 -9.24 12.34
C TRP A 132 -20.17 -8.50 10.99
N ASN A 133 -19.19 -7.73 10.59
CA ASN A 133 -19.23 -6.98 9.32
C ASN A 133 -19.03 -7.87 8.08
N HIS A 134 -18.70 -9.15 8.28
CA HIS A 134 -18.62 -10.17 7.23
C HIS A 134 -19.66 -11.29 7.41
N ARG A 135 -20.77 -11.01 8.09
CA ARG A 135 -21.83 -11.97 8.33
C ARG A 135 -22.37 -12.62 7.05
N GLU A 136 -22.40 -11.90 5.96
CA GLU A 136 -22.78 -12.44 4.65
C GLU A 136 -21.89 -13.60 4.19
N TRP A 137 -20.62 -13.59 4.55
CA TRP A 137 -19.70 -14.70 4.27
C TRP A 137 -20.08 -15.94 5.08
N ALA A 138 -20.53 -15.74 6.32
CA ALA A 138 -21.04 -16.83 7.17
C ALA A 138 -22.29 -17.48 6.58
N LEU A 139 -23.19 -16.70 5.98
CA LEU A 139 -24.37 -17.22 5.29
C LEU A 139 -24.00 -18.04 4.04
N ARG A 140 -22.97 -17.61 3.30
CA ARG A 140 -22.46 -18.38 2.18
C ARG A 140 -21.78 -19.69 2.62
N ALA A 141 -21.03 -19.67 3.72
CA ALA A 141 -20.46 -20.88 4.30
C ALA A 141 -21.56 -21.85 4.77
N LEU A 142 -22.61 -21.29 5.39
CA LEU A 142 -23.80 -22.07 5.81
C LEU A 142 -24.43 -22.83 4.63
N SER A 143 -24.57 -22.19 3.46
CA SER A 143 -25.11 -22.83 2.26
C SER A 143 -24.24 -23.99 1.73
N ARG A 144 -22.98 -24.08 2.16
CA ARG A 144 -22.05 -25.18 1.86
C ARG A 144 -21.96 -26.22 2.98
N GLY A 145 -22.84 -26.15 3.98
CA GLY A 145 -22.89 -27.12 5.07
C GLY A 145 -21.87 -26.90 6.17
N TYR A 146 -21.28 -25.70 6.27
CA TYR A 146 -20.55 -25.28 7.47
C TYR A 146 -21.54 -24.81 8.53
N ALA A 147 -21.25 -25.05 9.81
CA ALA A 147 -21.74 -24.16 10.82
C ALA A 147 -20.87 -22.89 10.82
N SER A 148 -21.45 -21.76 11.15
CA SER A 148 -20.73 -20.49 11.14
C SER A 148 -20.86 -19.77 12.46
N LEU A 149 -19.73 -19.36 13.08
CA LEU A 149 -19.68 -18.55 14.28
C LEU A 149 -19.28 -17.12 13.92
N VAL A 150 -20.20 -16.19 14.11
CA VAL A 150 -19.98 -14.76 13.90
C VAL A 150 -19.70 -14.11 15.25
N TYR A 151 -18.59 -13.39 15.35
CA TYR A 151 -18.09 -12.84 16.61
C TYR A 151 -17.72 -11.36 16.51
N PRO A 152 -17.48 -10.65 17.65
CA PRO A 152 -17.20 -9.24 17.66
C PRO A 152 -15.91 -8.86 16.94
N ALA A 153 -15.99 -7.75 16.22
CA ALA A 153 -14.82 -7.04 15.68
C ALA A 153 -14.85 -5.58 16.17
N ALA A 154 -13.76 -4.86 16.03
CA ALA A 154 -13.60 -3.56 16.65
C ALA A 154 -14.59 -2.48 16.25
N ASP A 155 -15.12 -2.58 15.08
CA ASP A 155 -15.97 -1.53 14.52
C ASP A 155 -17.44 -1.92 14.59
N THR A 156 -17.74 -2.96 15.36
CA THR A 156 -19.07 -3.57 15.37
C THR A 156 -19.56 -3.87 16.78
N ARG A 157 -20.75 -4.39 16.83
CA ARG A 157 -21.52 -4.81 18.00
C ARG A 157 -20.65 -5.50 19.07
N ASP A 158 -20.84 -5.11 20.32
CA ASP A 158 -20.18 -5.68 21.51
C ASP A 158 -18.63 -5.57 21.52
N ALA A 159 -18.07 -4.70 20.67
CA ALA A 159 -16.62 -4.57 20.57
C ALA A 159 -15.97 -4.13 21.89
N ALA A 160 -16.52 -3.13 22.57
CA ALA A 160 -15.96 -2.63 23.83
C ALA A 160 -15.99 -3.67 24.96
N PRO A 161 -17.12 -4.35 25.26
CA PRO A 161 -17.14 -5.46 26.22
C PRO A 161 -16.18 -6.60 25.85
N ALA A 162 -16.14 -6.99 24.58
CA ALA A 162 -15.24 -8.03 24.10
C ALA A 162 -13.76 -7.71 24.36
N PHE A 163 -13.36 -6.43 24.18
CA PHE A 163 -12.00 -6.02 24.45
C PHE A 163 -11.64 -5.95 25.92
N GLN A 164 -12.57 -5.65 26.81
CA GLN A 164 -12.34 -5.70 28.25
C GLN A 164 -11.88 -7.09 28.71
N CYS A 165 -12.32 -8.13 28.05
CA CYS A 165 -11.88 -9.50 28.30
C CYS A 165 -10.36 -9.67 28.09
N ALA A 166 -9.78 -8.97 27.12
CA ALA A 166 -8.34 -8.99 26.87
C ALA A 166 -7.58 -8.00 27.74
N TYR A 167 -8.04 -6.74 27.80
CA TYR A 167 -7.31 -5.64 28.44
C TYR A 167 -7.24 -5.68 29.95
N ARG A 168 -8.17 -6.33 30.64
CA ARG A 168 -8.10 -6.50 32.09
C ARG A 168 -6.88 -7.33 32.52
N GLN A 169 -6.36 -8.13 31.63
CA GLN A 169 -5.25 -9.04 31.92
C GLN A 169 -3.89 -8.50 31.55
N THR A 170 -3.80 -7.62 30.53
CA THR A 170 -2.54 -6.94 30.16
C THR A 170 -2.80 -5.52 29.66
N ALA A 171 -2.04 -4.58 30.15
CA ALA A 171 -2.10 -3.18 29.70
C ALA A 171 -1.30 -2.90 28.41
N SER A 172 -0.57 -3.90 27.90
CA SER A 172 0.39 -3.74 26.80
C SER A 172 0.03 -4.54 25.56
N MET A 173 -1.24 -4.62 25.21
CA MET A 173 -1.71 -5.37 24.04
C MET A 173 -2.21 -4.41 22.96
N GLY A 174 -1.70 -4.55 21.73
CA GLY A 174 -2.25 -3.86 20.58
C GLY A 174 -3.65 -4.34 20.24
N LEU A 175 -4.48 -3.44 19.69
CA LEU A 175 -5.91 -3.69 19.45
C LEU A 175 -6.17 -4.91 18.56
N ILE A 176 -5.34 -5.14 17.54
CA ILE A 176 -5.54 -6.28 16.61
C ILE A 176 -5.27 -7.62 17.32
N LEU A 177 -4.26 -7.69 18.19
CA LEU A 177 -4.03 -8.90 19.00
C LEU A 177 -5.17 -9.12 19.99
N ALA A 178 -5.68 -8.06 20.62
CA ALA A 178 -6.83 -8.14 21.51
C ALA A 178 -8.08 -8.71 20.81
N ARG A 179 -8.33 -8.31 19.56
CA ARG A 179 -9.40 -8.86 18.73
C ARG A 179 -9.19 -10.35 18.41
N ALA A 180 -7.95 -10.73 18.08
CA ALA A 180 -7.61 -12.13 17.85
C ALA A 180 -7.81 -12.97 19.11
N TYR A 181 -7.51 -12.40 20.27
CA TYR A 181 -7.73 -13.04 21.56
C TYR A 181 -9.23 -13.24 21.85
N VAL A 182 -10.09 -12.26 21.54
CA VAL A 182 -11.56 -12.40 21.66
C VAL A 182 -12.09 -13.50 20.73
N ALA A 183 -11.55 -13.62 19.50
CA ALA A 183 -11.90 -14.70 18.59
C ALA A 183 -11.59 -16.09 19.18
N SER A 184 -10.43 -16.21 19.85
CA SER A 184 -10.06 -17.43 20.59
C SER A 184 -11.04 -17.73 21.73
N ARG A 185 -11.53 -16.69 22.44
CA ARG A 185 -12.56 -16.86 23.49
C ARG A 185 -13.91 -17.28 22.91
N ALA A 186 -14.29 -16.75 21.72
CA ALA A 186 -15.49 -17.23 21.04
C ALA A 186 -15.37 -18.71 20.60
N LEU A 187 -14.15 -19.13 20.23
CA LEU A 187 -13.90 -20.55 19.90
C LEU A 187 -14.02 -21.47 21.13
N ASP A 188 -13.70 -20.99 22.36
CA ASP A 188 -13.93 -21.76 23.59
C ASP A 188 -15.39 -22.18 23.73
N PHE A 189 -16.33 -21.27 23.41
CA PHE A 189 -17.75 -21.59 23.43
C PHE A 189 -18.10 -22.71 22.43
N ALA A 190 -17.54 -22.68 21.23
CA ALA A 190 -17.88 -23.69 20.22
C ALA A 190 -17.31 -25.07 20.57
N LEU A 191 -16.06 -25.12 21.07
CA LEU A 191 -15.35 -26.38 21.33
C LEU A 191 -15.59 -26.95 22.75
N SER A 192 -15.90 -26.09 23.71
CA SER A 192 -16.06 -26.46 25.12
C SER A 192 -17.14 -25.61 25.78
N PRO A 193 -18.40 -25.74 25.35
CA PRO A 193 -19.50 -24.96 25.91
C PRO A 193 -19.71 -25.30 27.39
N PRO A 194 -20.14 -24.33 28.21
CA PRO A 194 -20.47 -24.58 29.61
C PRO A 194 -21.55 -25.64 29.75
N ASN A 195 -21.55 -26.37 30.86
CA ASN A 195 -22.61 -27.36 31.19
C ASN A 195 -24.00 -26.72 31.10
N GLY A 196 -24.90 -27.39 30.44
CA GLY A 196 -26.28 -26.90 30.27
C GLY A 196 -26.53 -26.14 28.95
N THR A 197 -25.53 -25.90 28.13
CA THR A 197 -25.69 -25.34 26.78
C THR A 197 -26.19 -26.45 25.84
N ALA A 198 -27.53 -26.64 25.78
CA ALA A 198 -28.15 -27.70 24.98
C ALA A 198 -28.22 -27.31 23.48
N GLY A 199 -28.18 -28.33 22.60
CA GLY A 199 -28.53 -28.18 21.19
C GLY A 199 -27.40 -27.68 20.30
N LEU A 200 -26.14 -27.63 20.76
CA LEU A 200 -24.97 -27.29 19.90
C LEU A 200 -24.52 -28.53 19.14
N PRO A 201 -24.14 -28.38 17.83
CA PRO A 201 -23.45 -29.42 17.11
C PRO A 201 -22.03 -29.63 17.69
N SER A 202 -21.47 -30.80 17.47
CA SER A 202 -20.09 -31.07 17.82
C SER A 202 -19.14 -30.45 16.79
N PHE A 203 -18.08 -29.79 17.29
CA PHE A 203 -17.00 -29.25 16.48
C PHE A 203 -15.68 -29.90 16.86
N ALA A 204 -14.81 -30.09 15.89
CA ALA A 204 -13.47 -30.64 16.10
C ALA A 204 -12.38 -29.58 15.92
N ALA A 205 -11.42 -29.56 16.83
CA ALA A 205 -10.18 -28.81 16.62
C ALA A 205 -9.52 -29.27 15.29
N GLY A 206 -8.92 -28.35 14.55
CA GLY A 206 -8.36 -28.62 13.23
C GLY A 206 -9.38 -28.59 12.07
N ARG A 207 -10.70 -28.56 12.37
CA ARG A 207 -11.76 -28.35 11.37
C ARG A 207 -12.40 -26.97 11.50
N VAL A 208 -11.67 -26.03 12.07
CA VAL A 208 -12.03 -24.62 12.25
C VAL A 208 -11.38 -23.80 11.16
N CYS A 209 -12.18 -23.13 10.34
CA CYS A 209 -11.77 -22.25 9.26
C CYS A 209 -12.07 -20.80 9.64
N VAL A 210 -11.09 -19.91 9.49
CA VAL A 210 -11.24 -18.51 9.89
C VAL A 210 -10.91 -17.59 8.72
N THR A 211 -11.70 -16.54 8.53
CA THR A 211 -11.41 -15.50 7.55
C THR A 211 -11.92 -14.13 7.97
N GLY A 212 -11.35 -13.10 7.39
CA GLY A 212 -11.76 -11.71 7.52
C GLY A 212 -11.04 -10.87 6.50
N HIS A 213 -11.53 -9.65 6.29
CA HIS A 213 -10.95 -8.71 5.33
C HIS A 213 -10.29 -7.54 6.04
N SER A 214 -9.18 -7.02 5.47
CA SER A 214 -8.47 -5.86 5.97
C SER A 214 -8.01 -6.08 7.43
N ARG A 215 -8.32 -5.18 8.35
CA ARG A 215 -8.06 -5.32 9.79
C ARG A 215 -8.58 -6.64 10.37
N ASN A 216 -9.70 -7.13 9.87
CA ASN A 216 -10.23 -8.44 10.26
C ASN A 216 -9.45 -9.60 9.63
N GLY A 217 -8.80 -9.39 8.49
CA GLY A 217 -7.81 -10.31 7.92
C GLY A 217 -6.57 -10.42 8.81
N LYS A 218 -6.03 -9.28 9.25
CA LYS A 218 -4.94 -9.23 10.26
C LYS A 218 -5.32 -10.00 11.53
N GLN A 219 -6.51 -9.73 12.06
CA GLN A 219 -7.05 -10.42 13.24
C GLN A 219 -7.16 -11.94 13.04
N SER A 220 -7.65 -12.38 11.89
CA SER A 220 -7.84 -13.80 11.58
C SER A 220 -6.51 -14.55 11.51
N LEU A 221 -5.49 -13.94 10.89
CA LEU A 221 -4.13 -14.51 10.84
C LEU A 221 -3.49 -14.59 12.23
N LEU A 222 -3.61 -13.53 13.04
CA LEU A 222 -3.11 -13.55 14.42
C LEU A 222 -3.85 -14.58 15.27
N PHE A 223 -5.15 -14.70 15.10
CA PHE A 223 -5.92 -15.73 15.78
C PHE A 223 -5.38 -17.13 15.44
N ALA A 224 -5.19 -17.44 14.16
CA ALA A 224 -4.64 -18.71 13.74
C ALA A 224 -3.18 -18.93 14.22
N ALA A 225 -2.37 -17.87 14.27
CA ALA A 225 -0.98 -17.95 14.72
C ALA A 225 -0.84 -18.33 16.20
N PHE A 226 -1.74 -17.80 17.05
CA PHE A 226 -1.69 -17.98 18.50
C PHE A 226 -2.70 -18.99 19.06
N ASP A 227 -3.57 -19.57 18.20
CA ASP A 227 -4.53 -20.61 18.58
C ASP A 227 -4.44 -21.81 17.64
N GLU A 228 -3.83 -22.88 18.11
CA GLU A 228 -3.54 -24.08 17.30
C GLU A 228 -4.83 -24.89 16.96
N ARG A 229 -5.96 -24.57 17.57
CA ARG A 229 -7.24 -25.20 17.25
C ARG A 229 -7.79 -24.78 15.90
N VAL A 230 -7.31 -23.66 15.34
CA VAL A 230 -7.65 -23.22 13.98
C VAL A 230 -6.92 -24.09 12.98
N GLY A 231 -7.65 -24.79 12.11
CA GLY A 231 -7.06 -25.69 11.09
C GLY A 231 -6.68 -24.97 9.79
N ALA A 232 -7.46 -23.96 9.41
CA ALA A 232 -7.24 -23.22 8.18
C ALA A 232 -7.62 -21.74 8.32
N VAL A 233 -6.85 -20.84 7.69
CA VAL A 233 -7.13 -19.41 7.70
C VAL A 233 -6.89 -18.77 6.34
N VAL A 234 -7.80 -17.86 5.95
CA VAL A 234 -7.62 -16.96 4.81
C VAL A 234 -7.61 -15.52 5.33
N GLY A 235 -6.50 -14.81 5.15
CA GLY A 235 -6.45 -13.36 5.31
C GLY A 235 -6.79 -12.68 3.98
N SER A 236 -7.91 -11.96 3.91
CA SER A 236 -8.28 -11.19 2.72
C SER A 236 -7.76 -9.77 2.85
N SER A 237 -6.86 -9.36 1.96
CA SER A 237 -6.17 -8.06 1.98
C SER A 237 -5.74 -7.63 3.40
N PRO A 238 -4.98 -8.49 4.11
CA PRO A 238 -4.64 -8.20 5.50
C PRO A 238 -3.59 -7.10 5.63
N GLY A 239 -2.66 -7.06 4.71
CA GLY A 239 -1.63 -6.04 4.64
C GLY A 239 -0.65 -5.99 5.79
N ALA A 240 0.12 -4.90 5.86
CA ALA A 240 1.19 -4.71 6.81
C ALA A 240 0.70 -4.56 8.27
N PRO A 241 1.51 -5.07 9.21
CA PRO A 241 2.73 -5.85 9.00
C PRO A 241 2.46 -7.36 8.88
N ILE A 242 1.22 -7.83 8.89
CA ILE A 242 0.89 -9.24 9.20
C ILE A 242 1.18 -10.19 8.04
N SER A 243 0.70 -9.89 6.83
CA SER A 243 1.09 -10.66 5.64
C SER A 243 2.28 -10.03 4.93
N SER A 244 2.36 -8.73 4.99
CA SER A 244 3.34 -7.90 4.32
C SER A 244 4.30 -7.32 5.33
N PRO A 245 5.50 -7.86 5.48
CA PRO A 245 6.50 -7.34 6.40
C PRO A 245 6.77 -5.85 6.21
N TYR A 246 6.85 -5.08 7.27
CA TYR A 246 7.21 -3.66 7.20
C TYR A 246 8.52 -3.42 6.46
N ALA A 247 9.44 -4.38 6.55
CA ALA A 247 10.69 -4.35 5.83
C ALA A 247 10.50 -4.23 4.31
N TYR A 248 9.39 -4.65 3.76
CA TYR A 248 9.06 -4.58 2.33
C TYR A 248 7.97 -3.56 2.01
N SER A 249 6.95 -3.42 2.86
CA SER A 249 5.79 -2.56 2.62
C SER A 249 6.10 -1.08 2.82
N SER A 250 6.83 -0.73 3.87
CA SER A 250 7.10 0.67 4.25
C SER A 250 7.90 1.48 3.21
N HIS A 251 8.46 0.84 2.19
CA HIS A 251 9.17 1.48 1.08
C HIS A 251 8.32 1.66 -0.16
N ASN A 252 7.18 0.99 -0.19
CA ASN A 252 6.19 1.33 -1.19
C ASN A 252 5.39 2.48 -0.62
N PHE A 253 5.43 3.57 -1.26
CA PHE A 253 4.80 4.84 -0.95
C PHE A 253 3.33 4.76 -0.51
N TYR A 254 2.78 3.56 -0.34
CA TYR A 254 1.37 3.24 -0.20
C TYR A 254 1.06 2.28 0.95
N GLY A 255 2.06 1.56 1.47
CA GLY A 255 1.86 0.61 2.54
C GLY A 255 1.73 1.27 3.92
N GLU A 256 1.04 0.62 4.83
CA GLU A 256 1.11 0.95 6.25
C GLU A 256 2.56 0.75 6.72
N GLY A 257 3.17 1.82 7.23
CA GLY A 257 4.50 1.78 7.86
C GLY A 257 4.42 1.79 9.38
N PRO A 258 5.54 1.61 10.09
CA PRO A 258 5.57 1.72 11.55
C PRO A 258 5.15 3.09 12.08
N ASP A 259 5.16 4.12 11.25
CA ASP A 259 4.78 5.50 11.54
C ASP A 259 3.38 5.88 11.05
N ALA A 260 2.60 4.94 10.50
CA ALA A 260 1.33 5.20 9.83
C ALA A 260 0.15 5.57 10.75
N GLY A 261 0.39 6.03 11.96
CA GLY A 261 -0.67 6.41 12.91
C GLY A 261 -1.38 5.22 13.57
N THR A 262 -0.96 3.99 13.29
CA THR A 262 -1.48 2.76 13.91
C THR A 262 -0.67 2.36 15.15
N ALA A 263 0.52 2.96 15.34
CA ALA A 263 1.34 2.78 16.54
C ALA A 263 0.61 3.32 17.78
N GLY A 264 0.63 2.56 18.85
CA GLY A 264 -0.07 2.91 20.10
C GLY A 264 -1.59 2.64 20.08
N THR A 265 -2.13 2.19 18.94
CA THR A 265 -3.53 1.75 18.81
C THR A 265 -3.61 0.29 18.36
N TRP A 266 -3.38 0.02 17.09
CA TRP A 266 -3.41 -1.36 16.56
C TRP A 266 -2.22 -2.18 17.04
N TRP A 267 -1.06 -1.54 17.13
CA TRP A 267 0.23 -2.10 17.49
C TRP A 267 0.81 -1.37 18.70
N LEU A 268 1.89 -1.88 19.25
CA LEU A 268 2.63 -1.19 20.30
C LEU A 268 3.14 0.17 19.79
N SER A 269 3.11 1.19 20.64
CA SER A 269 3.70 2.50 20.31
C SER A 269 5.20 2.43 20.00
N SER A 270 5.89 1.47 20.59
CA SER A 270 7.32 1.26 20.40
C SER A 270 7.73 0.85 18.99
N ILE A 271 6.79 0.47 18.10
CA ILE A 271 7.12 0.16 16.69
C ILE A 271 7.68 1.36 15.95
N THR A 272 7.37 2.60 16.40
CA THR A 272 7.89 3.83 15.77
C THR A 272 9.41 3.92 15.80
N GLN A 273 10.09 3.21 16.70
CA GLN A 273 11.55 3.11 16.71
C GLN A 273 12.14 2.47 15.45
N TYR A 274 11.32 1.79 14.66
CA TYR A 274 11.69 1.15 13.40
C TYR A 274 11.24 1.94 12.16
N SER A 275 10.64 3.14 12.32
CA SER A 275 10.12 3.92 11.21
C SER A 275 11.18 4.29 10.18
N ASP A 276 12.41 4.55 10.63
CA ASP A 276 13.52 4.90 9.74
C ASP A 276 14.18 3.70 9.09
N ASP A 277 14.08 2.53 9.70
CA ASP A 277 14.66 1.28 9.19
C ASP A 277 13.88 0.05 9.69
N PRO A 278 12.76 -0.27 9.04
CA PRO A 278 11.95 -1.43 9.41
C PRO A 278 12.68 -2.77 9.31
N GLY A 279 13.72 -2.85 8.49
CA GLY A 279 14.58 -4.05 8.40
C GLY A 279 15.32 -4.39 9.69
N ARG A 280 15.38 -3.45 10.65
CA ARG A 280 15.95 -3.69 11.98
C ARG A 280 14.99 -4.36 12.96
N MET A 281 13.73 -4.58 12.59
CA MET A 281 12.79 -5.28 13.48
C MET A 281 13.32 -6.69 13.78
N PRO A 282 13.40 -7.08 15.07
CA PRO A 282 13.88 -8.42 15.44
C PRO A 282 13.00 -9.56 14.91
N MET A 283 11.73 -9.29 14.64
CA MET A 283 10.80 -10.16 13.96
C MET A 283 9.70 -9.31 13.34
N ASP A 284 9.40 -9.54 12.05
CA ASP A 284 8.37 -8.85 11.29
C ASP A 284 7.21 -9.81 10.97
N GLY A 285 6.19 -9.35 10.27
CA GLY A 285 4.92 -10.05 10.04
C GLY A 285 5.02 -11.44 9.44
N HIS A 286 6.06 -11.74 8.65
CA HIS A 286 6.31 -13.09 8.12
C HIS A 286 6.42 -14.14 9.25
N GLY A 287 6.79 -13.72 10.46
CA GLY A 287 6.77 -14.56 11.64
C GLY A 287 5.37 -15.01 12.02
N VAL A 288 4.33 -14.21 11.80
CA VAL A 288 2.93 -14.59 12.04
C VAL A 288 2.54 -15.75 11.12
N LEU A 289 2.86 -15.65 9.82
CA LEU A 289 2.59 -16.72 8.86
C LEU A 289 3.35 -18.01 9.23
N ALA A 290 4.59 -17.88 9.68
CA ALA A 290 5.41 -19.00 10.13
C ALA A 290 4.85 -19.71 11.39
N LEU A 291 4.23 -18.97 12.32
CA LEU A 291 3.57 -19.55 13.51
C LEU A 291 2.34 -20.39 13.17
N ILE A 292 1.71 -20.18 12.00
CA ILE A 292 0.58 -20.98 11.55
C ILE A 292 1.03 -22.35 11.03
N ALA A 293 2.26 -22.45 10.52
CA ALA A 293 2.80 -23.69 9.98
C ALA A 293 2.76 -24.87 10.99
N PRO A 294 2.46 -26.09 10.58
CA PRO A 294 2.24 -26.59 9.21
C PRO A 294 0.75 -26.52 8.74
N ARG A 295 -0.13 -25.84 9.51
CA ARG A 295 -1.56 -25.70 9.21
C ARG A 295 -1.80 -24.85 7.97
N TYR A 296 -3.01 -24.88 7.45
CA TYR A 296 -3.36 -24.21 6.20
C TYR A 296 -3.49 -22.70 6.38
N CYS A 297 -2.74 -21.93 5.60
CA CYS A 297 -2.74 -20.48 5.57
C CYS A 297 -2.78 -19.98 4.11
N ALA A 298 -3.73 -19.12 3.78
CA ALA A 298 -3.75 -18.43 2.51
C ALA A 298 -3.85 -16.92 2.71
N ILE A 299 -3.15 -16.18 1.88
CA ILE A 299 -3.28 -14.72 1.75
C ILE A 299 -4.00 -14.47 0.44
N ALA A 300 -5.08 -13.70 0.48
CA ALA A 300 -5.82 -13.29 -0.71
C ALA A 300 -5.74 -11.77 -0.84
N ASP A 301 -4.83 -11.29 -1.68
CA ASP A 301 -4.59 -9.88 -1.88
C ASP A 301 -5.03 -9.42 -3.28
N ALA A 302 -5.40 -8.16 -3.42
CA ALA A 302 -5.81 -7.62 -4.70
C ALA A 302 -4.63 -7.05 -5.48
N TRP A 303 -4.65 -7.22 -6.81
CA TRP A 303 -3.61 -6.65 -7.70
C TRP A 303 -3.38 -5.15 -7.51
N THR A 304 -4.42 -4.42 -7.13
CA THR A 304 -4.40 -2.97 -6.93
C THR A 304 -4.76 -2.59 -5.51
N ASP A 305 -4.42 -3.44 -4.55
CA ASP A 305 -4.54 -3.13 -3.12
C ASP A 305 -3.35 -2.29 -2.68
N PHE A 306 -3.59 -0.98 -2.61
CA PHE A 306 -2.57 -0.02 -2.17
C PHE A 306 -2.92 0.64 -0.84
N GLU A 307 -4.08 0.32 -0.29
CA GLU A 307 -4.51 0.86 1.00
C GLU A 307 -3.85 0.12 2.16
N GLY A 308 -3.77 -1.20 2.05
CA GLY A 308 -3.18 -2.05 3.07
C GLY A 308 -1.75 -2.43 2.76
N ASP A 309 -1.43 -2.61 1.46
CA ASP A 309 -0.13 -3.11 1.09
C ASP A 309 0.23 -3.12 -0.39
N SER A 310 1.43 -3.58 -0.65
CA SER A 310 1.83 -3.98 -1.98
C SER A 310 1.80 -5.50 -2.09
N THR A 311 1.22 -6.00 -3.17
CA THR A 311 1.27 -7.42 -3.55
C THR A 311 2.66 -8.04 -3.46
N PHE A 312 3.71 -7.24 -3.67
CA PHE A 312 5.09 -7.65 -3.50
C PHE A 312 5.44 -7.96 -2.04
N ALA A 313 5.05 -7.11 -1.11
CA ALA A 313 5.38 -7.34 0.29
C ALA A 313 4.68 -8.58 0.83
N ASP A 314 3.42 -8.83 0.40
CA ASP A 314 2.71 -10.08 0.71
C ASP A 314 3.45 -11.31 0.16
N GLU A 315 3.90 -11.24 -1.09
CA GLU A 315 4.65 -12.32 -1.70
C GLU A 315 5.97 -12.59 -0.97
N MET A 316 6.69 -11.53 -0.60
CA MET A 316 7.92 -11.65 0.15
C MET A 316 7.68 -12.21 1.56
N GLY A 317 6.57 -11.84 2.21
CA GLY A 317 6.16 -12.40 3.49
C GLY A 317 5.86 -13.91 3.40
N VAL A 318 5.12 -14.32 2.37
CA VAL A 318 4.80 -15.73 2.10
C VAL A 318 6.06 -16.52 1.75
N LEU A 319 6.96 -15.97 0.91
CA LEU A 319 8.25 -16.59 0.60
C LEU A 319 9.09 -16.83 1.85
N ALA A 320 9.23 -15.82 2.70
CA ALA A 320 9.99 -15.96 3.94
C ALA A 320 9.39 -17.04 4.85
N ALA A 321 8.07 -17.05 5.04
CA ALA A 321 7.38 -18.06 5.84
C ALA A 321 7.48 -19.47 5.25
N SER A 322 7.56 -19.60 3.92
CA SER A 322 7.64 -20.90 3.22
C SER A 322 8.82 -21.76 3.64
N GLU A 323 9.89 -21.16 4.15
CA GLU A 323 11.05 -21.90 4.69
C GLU A 323 10.65 -22.79 5.87
N VAL A 324 9.76 -22.31 6.74
CA VAL A 324 9.26 -23.07 7.88
C VAL A 324 8.31 -24.16 7.42
N TYR A 325 7.42 -23.88 6.47
CA TYR A 325 6.53 -24.90 5.89
C TYR A 325 7.32 -26.04 5.26
N ARG A 326 8.39 -25.73 4.52
CA ARG A 326 9.30 -26.73 3.94
C ARG A 326 10.03 -27.54 5.01
N LEU A 327 10.56 -26.87 6.06
CA LEU A 327 11.20 -27.54 7.17
C LEU A 327 10.27 -28.54 7.85
N LEU A 328 9.01 -28.15 8.05
CA LEU A 328 7.98 -28.99 8.68
C LEU A 328 7.35 -30.03 7.73
N LYS A 329 7.77 -30.06 6.47
CA LYS A 329 7.23 -30.94 5.43
C LYS A 329 5.70 -30.81 5.27
N ALA A 330 5.20 -29.58 5.40
CA ALA A 330 3.79 -29.30 5.17
C ALA A 330 3.40 -29.59 3.70
N PRO A 331 2.12 -29.91 3.43
CA PRO A 331 1.63 -30.01 2.06
C PRO A 331 1.97 -28.74 1.25
N SER A 332 2.26 -28.90 -0.04
CA SER A 332 2.57 -27.76 -0.92
C SER A 332 1.45 -26.73 -0.98
N THR A 333 0.22 -27.18 -0.78
CA THR A 333 -0.99 -26.34 -0.75
C THR A 333 -1.27 -25.70 0.62
N ALA A 334 -0.46 -25.99 1.64
CA ALA A 334 -0.72 -25.47 3.00
C ALA A 334 -0.43 -23.99 3.15
N LEU A 335 0.49 -23.41 2.38
CA LEU A 335 0.74 -21.96 2.34
C LEU A 335 0.55 -21.47 0.91
N GLN A 336 -0.39 -20.56 0.72
CA GLN A 336 -0.73 -20.05 -0.61
C GLN A 336 -0.96 -18.54 -0.63
N LEU A 337 -0.75 -17.94 -1.81
CA LEU A 337 -1.08 -16.56 -2.11
C LEU A 337 -1.99 -16.50 -3.33
N LEU A 338 -3.12 -15.84 -3.18
CA LEU A 338 -4.07 -15.56 -4.24
C LEU A 338 -4.04 -14.07 -4.57
N HIS A 339 -3.60 -13.73 -5.78
CA HIS A 339 -3.78 -12.39 -6.31
C HIS A 339 -5.14 -12.30 -7.00
N ARG A 340 -6.10 -11.67 -6.35
CA ARG A 340 -7.44 -11.45 -6.90
C ARG A 340 -7.50 -10.16 -7.73
N PRO A 341 -8.36 -10.06 -8.74
CA PRO A 341 -8.59 -8.82 -9.46
C PRO A 341 -9.24 -7.75 -8.55
N GLY A 342 -9.06 -6.49 -8.92
CA GLY A 342 -9.65 -5.34 -8.24
C GLY A 342 -8.77 -4.75 -7.14
N GLY A 343 -9.36 -3.84 -6.38
CA GLY A 343 -8.73 -3.13 -5.27
C GLY A 343 -9.04 -3.73 -3.91
N HIS A 344 -8.70 -2.98 -2.85
CA HIS A 344 -8.86 -3.40 -1.46
C HIS A 344 -10.24 -4.00 -1.15
N HIS A 345 -11.31 -3.34 -1.58
CA HIS A 345 -12.69 -3.71 -1.28
C HIS A 345 -13.39 -4.62 -2.32
N GLY A 346 -12.67 -5.36 -3.12
CA GLY A 346 -13.25 -6.34 -4.04
C GLY A 346 -13.74 -7.59 -3.29
N PHE A 347 -15.02 -7.67 -2.97
CA PHE A 347 -15.58 -8.68 -2.04
C PHE A 347 -16.02 -10.01 -2.67
N ASP A 348 -15.84 -10.23 -3.94
CA ASP A 348 -16.41 -11.37 -4.64
C ASP A 348 -15.68 -12.70 -4.41
N SER A 349 -14.66 -12.69 -3.53
CA SER A 349 -13.71 -13.81 -3.41
C SER A 349 -14.07 -14.85 -2.36
N VAL A 350 -15.13 -14.66 -1.55
CA VAL A 350 -15.47 -15.62 -0.46
C VAL A 350 -15.77 -17.04 -0.98
N ALA A 351 -16.29 -17.15 -2.19
CA ALA A 351 -16.52 -18.47 -2.82
C ALA A 351 -15.19 -19.22 -3.00
N SER A 352 -14.16 -18.55 -3.51
CA SER A 352 -12.82 -19.11 -3.65
C SER A 352 -12.19 -19.46 -2.30
N TYR A 353 -12.45 -18.67 -1.25
CA TYR A 353 -11.99 -19.00 0.10
C TYR A 353 -12.65 -20.28 0.62
N LEU A 354 -13.94 -20.46 0.38
CA LEU A 354 -14.66 -21.66 0.76
C LEU A 354 -14.18 -22.88 -0.04
N ASP A 355 -13.86 -22.73 -1.33
CA ASP A 355 -13.25 -23.80 -2.14
C ASP A 355 -11.92 -24.25 -1.53
N TRP A 356 -11.09 -23.27 -1.14
CA TRP A 356 -9.82 -23.56 -0.50
C TRP A 356 -9.98 -24.18 0.90
N PHE A 357 -10.96 -23.75 1.70
CA PHE A 357 -11.28 -24.38 2.98
C PHE A 357 -11.78 -25.82 2.81
N ASP A 358 -12.62 -26.08 1.81
CA ASP A 358 -13.07 -27.44 1.48
C ASP A 358 -11.87 -28.33 1.14
N HIS A 359 -10.92 -27.83 0.33
CA HIS A 359 -9.66 -28.51 0.06
C HIS A 359 -8.85 -28.75 1.34
N ALA A 360 -8.63 -27.74 2.15
CA ALA A 360 -7.86 -27.85 3.40
C ALA A 360 -8.45 -28.85 4.40
N LEU A 361 -9.77 -29.04 4.38
CA LEU A 361 -10.50 -29.98 5.24
C LEU A 361 -10.68 -31.36 4.60
N GLY A 362 -10.16 -31.59 3.38
CA GLY A 362 -10.36 -32.83 2.64
C GLY A 362 -11.81 -33.10 2.26
N ARG A 363 -12.62 -32.03 2.08
CA ARG A 363 -13.99 -32.13 1.58
C ARG A 363 -13.98 -32.22 0.04
N ALA A 364 -14.95 -32.89 -0.54
CA ALA A 364 -15.05 -32.98 -1.99
C ALA A 364 -15.32 -31.60 -2.59
N CYS A 365 -14.33 -31.05 -3.28
CA CYS A 365 -14.44 -29.86 -4.10
C CYS A 365 -13.65 -30.10 -5.40
N SER A 366 -13.99 -29.38 -6.46
CA SER A 366 -13.08 -29.19 -7.59
C SER A 366 -11.80 -28.54 -7.07
N GLU A 367 -10.63 -28.90 -7.61
CA GLU A 367 -9.37 -28.29 -7.18
C GLU A 367 -9.51 -26.76 -7.14
N PRO A 368 -9.17 -26.13 -6.01
CA PRO A 368 -9.29 -24.70 -5.91
C PRO A 368 -8.34 -24.06 -6.91
N ALA A 369 -8.85 -23.19 -7.75
CA ALA A 369 -8.06 -22.43 -8.72
C ALA A 369 -7.21 -21.35 -8.03
N PHE A 370 -6.40 -21.75 -7.04
CA PHE A 370 -5.34 -20.91 -6.49
C PHE A 370 -4.10 -21.10 -7.37
N PRO A 371 -3.75 -20.16 -8.23
CA PRO A 371 -2.76 -20.39 -9.27
C PRO A 371 -1.31 -20.46 -8.77
N LEU A 372 -1.06 -20.33 -7.46
CA LEU A 372 0.29 -20.20 -6.92
C LEU A 372 0.46 -21.03 -5.63
N ALA A 373 0.85 -22.30 -5.82
CA ALA A 373 1.49 -23.06 -4.76
C ALA A 373 3.00 -22.76 -4.79
N TYR A 374 3.55 -22.34 -3.67
CA TYR A 374 4.99 -21.97 -3.56
C TYR A 374 5.95 -23.16 -3.45
N ALA A 375 5.46 -24.38 -3.57
CA ALA A 375 6.28 -25.54 -3.22
C ALA A 375 7.41 -25.89 -4.19
N ASP A 376 7.22 -25.67 -5.50
CA ASP A 376 8.09 -26.28 -6.52
C ASP A 376 8.53 -25.36 -7.65
N SER A 377 8.16 -24.09 -7.65
CA SER A 377 8.52 -23.18 -8.72
C SER A 377 9.45 -22.08 -8.24
N GLU A 378 10.31 -21.62 -9.13
CA GLU A 378 11.00 -20.35 -8.96
C GLU A 378 10.03 -19.28 -8.44
N PRO A 379 10.47 -18.46 -7.48
CA PRO A 379 9.60 -17.48 -6.85
C PRO A 379 8.87 -16.68 -7.92
N ALA A 380 7.56 -16.68 -7.82
CA ALA A 380 6.72 -15.97 -8.77
C ALA A 380 6.95 -14.45 -8.71
N PHE A 381 7.63 -13.93 -7.65
CA PHE A 381 8.00 -12.53 -7.60
C PHE A 381 8.90 -12.08 -8.76
N GLN A 382 9.62 -13.00 -9.41
CA GLN A 382 10.24 -12.70 -10.71
C GLN A 382 9.19 -12.50 -11.82
N ARG A 383 7.97 -12.93 -11.60
CA ARG A 383 6.80 -12.69 -12.46
C ARG A 383 5.94 -11.55 -11.94
N LEU A 384 6.15 -11.14 -10.72
CA LEU A 384 5.56 -9.92 -10.20
C LEU A 384 6.19 -8.76 -10.90
N VAL A 385 5.62 -8.66 -11.93
CA VAL A 385 5.56 -7.47 -12.64
C VAL A 385 4.68 -6.59 -11.83
N TYR A 386 5.37 -5.98 -10.95
CA TYR A 386 4.91 -5.12 -9.96
C TYR A 386 3.90 -4.19 -10.52
N LEU A 387 3.25 -4.22 -11.49
CA LEU A 387 2.41 -3.11 -11.92
C LEU A 387 2.08 -3.10 -13.37
N THR A 388 2.40 -4.20 -14.00
CA THR A 388 1.79 -4.39 -15.30
C THR A 388 0.88 -5.59 -15.18
N PRO A 389 -0.44 -5.40 -15.33
CA PRO A 389 -1.41 -6.50 -15.19
C PRO A 389 -1.11 -7.74 -16.02
N ALA A 390 -0.12 -7.70 -16.88
CA ALA A 390 0.23 -8.80 -17.77
C ALA A 390 1.74 -8.97 -17.97
N GLY A 391 2.59 -8.44 -17.10
CA GLY A 391 4.00 -8.75 -17.18
C GLY A 391 4.72 -8.24 -18.42
N PHE A 392 5.12 -6.97 -18.43
CA PHE A 392 6.04 -6.50 -19.44
C PHE A 392 7.32 -7.35 -19.39
N LYS A 393 7.66 -8.01 -20.49
CA LYS A 393 8.91 -8.77 -20.62
C LYS A 393 9.83 -7.99 -21.55
N TRP A 394 10.86 -7.42 -20.97
CA TRP A 394 11.84 -6.66 -21.74
C TRP A 394 12.44 -7.47 -22.88
N ALA A 395 12.74 -8.77 -22.68
CA ALA A 395 13.28 -9.61 -23.72
C ALA A 395 12.35 -9.73 -24.94
N ALA A 396 11.06 -9.92 -24.72
CA ALA A 396 10.06 -9.99 -25.80
C ALA A 396 9.90 -8.64 -26.52
N TRP A 397 9.97 -7.53 -25.78
CA TRP A 397 9.94 -6.20 -26.37
C TRP A 397 11.20 -5.91 -27.18
N ARG A 398 12.38 -6.28 -26.67
CA ARG A 398 13.66 -6.17 -27.35
C ARG A 398 13.66 -6.90 -28.69
N ASP A 399 13.04 -8.06 -28.74
CA ASP A 399 13.01 -8.90 -29.94
C ASP A 399 12.21 -8.27 -31.12
N ALA A 400 11.49 -7.17 -30.85
CA ALA A 400 10.89 -6.34 -31.91
C ALA A 400 11.93 -5.55 -32.72
N PHE A 401 13.18 -5.49 -32.29
CA PHE A 401 14.28 -4.85 -33.00
C PHE A 401 15.13 -5.91 -33.71
N ALA A 402 15.43 -5.71 -35.00
CA ALA A 402 16.39 -6.56 -35.73
C ALA A 402 17.81 -6.46 -35.16
N ALA A 403 18.15 -5.27 -34.63
CA ALA A 403 19.35 -4.97 -33.85
C ALA A 403 19.05 -3.85 -32.86
N PRO A 404 19.78 -3.75 -31.71
CA PRO A 404 19.63 -2.61 -30.83
C PRO A 404 19.84 -1.31 -31.60
N PRO A 405 18.95 -0.31 -31.48
CA PRO A 405 19.17 0.99 -32.10
C PRO A 405 20.43 1.63 -31.51
N PRO A 406 21.35 2.13 -32.33
CA PRO A 406 22.56 2.74 -31.82
C PRO A 406 22.23 3.99 -30.99
N PRO A 407 22.81 4.15 -29.79
CA PRO A 407 22.63 5.37 -29.03
C PRO A 407 23.36 6.53 -29.72
N PRO A 408 22.91 7.79 -29.54
CA PRO A 408 23.64 8.95 -29.95
C PRO A 408 25.02 8.98 -29.30
N PRO A 409 26.05 9.52 -29.99
CA PRO A 409 27.38 9.62 -29.42
C PRO A 409 27.39 10.53 -28.18
N PRO A 410 28.34 10.36 -27.26
CA PRO A 410 28.42 11.20 -26.06
C PRO A 410 28.57 12.72 -26.37
N SER A 411 29.08 13.06 -27.54
CA SER A 411 29.18 14.44 -28.03
C SER A 411 27.87 15.03 -28.56
N ALA A 412 26.84 14.24 -28.77
CA ALA A 412 25.53 14.73 -29.20
C ALA A 412 24.91 15.65 -28.14
N PRO A 413 24.05 16.60 -28.54
CA PRO A 413 23.31 17.43 -27.59
C PRO A 413 22.54 16.59 -26.57
N LEU A 414 22.46 17.12 -25.36
CA LEU A 414 21.71 16.38 -24.27
C LEU A 414 20.29 16.06 -24.68
N GLU A 415 19.59 17.02 -25.31
CA GLU A 415 18.23 16.84 -25.78
C GLU A 415 18.08 15.62 -26.71
N GLU A 416 19.01 15.44 -27.64
CA GLU A 416 19.03 14.29 -28.55
C GLU A 416 19.22 12.97 -27.78
N ARG A 417 20.16 12.95 -26.85
CA ARG A 417 20.44 11.75 -26.02
C ARG A 417 19.28 11.39 -25.11
N VAL A 418 18.63 12.41 -24.51
CA VAL A 418 17.41 12.23 -23.71
C VAL A 418 16.24 11.78 -24.58
N SER A 419 16.01 12.44 -25.72
CA SER A 419 14.96 12.07 -26.67
C SER A 419 15.11 10.63 -27.17
N TRP A 420 16.34 10.21 -27.44
CA TRP A 420 16.61 8.83 -27.83
C TRP A 420 16.24 7.81 -26.74
N LEU A 421 16.63 8.02 -25.49
CA LEU A 421 16.36 7.09 -24.40
C LEU A 421 14.85 7.09 -24.04
N LEU A 422 14.24 8.27 -23.97
CA LEU A 422 12.83 8.47 -23.66
C LEU A 422 11.91 8.19 -24.86
N GLN A 423 12.45 8.06 -26.05
CA GLN A 423 11.67 7.87 -27.30
C GLN A 423 10.62 8.99 -27.52
N LEU A 424 11.06 10.25 -27.37
CA LEU A 424 10.18 11.43 -27.47
C LEU A 424 9.73 11.73 -28.89
N ASP A 425 10.47 11.32 -29.91
CA ASP A 425 10.21 11.62 -31.32
C ASP A 425 9.11 10.75 -31.94
N ALA A 426 8.66 9.73 -31.20
CA ALA A 426 7.57 8.90 -31.67
C ALA A 426 6.27 9.72 -31.72
N THR A 427 5.74 9.93 -32.92
CA THR A 427 4.42 10.54 -33.11
C THR A 427 3.38 9.71 -32.38
N PRO A 428 2.56 10.26 -31.47
CA PRO A 428 1.52 9.50 -30.82
C PRO A 428 0.59 8.95 -31.89
N THR A 429 0.35 7.65 -31.89
CA THR A 429 -0.81 7.11 -32.63
C THR A 429 -2.04 7.75 -32.01
N ALA A 430 -2.83 8.43 -32.83
CA ALA A 430 -4.05 9.07 -32.37
C ALA A 430 -4.85 8.06 -31.53
N VAL A 431 -5.02 8.35 -30.26
CA VAL A 431 -5.87 7.55 -29.39
C VAL A 431 -7.29 7.79 -29.90
N SER A 432 -7.95 6.73 -30.37
CA SER A 432 -9.36 6.80 -30.73
C SER A 432 -10.12 7.41 -29.55
N ALA A 433 -10.88 8.45 -29.80
CA ALA A 433 -11.69 9.16 -28.84
C ALA A 433 -12.73 8.22 -28.21
N GLY A 434 -12.33 7.53 -27.16
CA GLY A 434 -13.22 6.79 -26.28
C GLY A 434 -13.78 7.74 -25.24
N GLY A 435 -14.97 8.26 -25.49
CA GLY A 435 -15.91 8.82 -24.54
C GLY A 435 -15.40 9.89 -23.56
N ILE A 436 -16.05 11.03 -23.60
CA ILE A 436 -16.08 12.01 -22.50
C ILE A 436 -16.63 11.26 -21.27
N TYR A 437 -15.80 11.03 -20.28
CA TYR A 437 -16.27 10.53 -18.98
C TYR A 437 -17.05 11.67 -18.33
N ALA A 438 -18.35 11.50 -18.16
CA ALA A 438 -19.16 12.41 -17.38
C ALA A 438 -18.64 12.44 -15.94
N GLU A 439 -18.70 13.60 -15.30
CA GLU A 439 -18.28 13.86 -13.92
C GLU A 439 -18.83 12.81 -12.92
N GLU A 440 -20.01 12.28 -13.16
CA GLU A 440 -20.65 11.21 -12.38
C GLU A 440 -19.92 9.86 -12.44
N SER A 441 -19.27 9.50 -13.54
CA SER A 441 -18.53 8.23 -13.62
C SER A 441 -17.16 8.30 -12.95
N LEU A 442 -16.58 9.48 -12.84
CA LEU A 442 -15.35 9.74 -12.07
C LEU A 442 -15.67 9.81 -10.58
N SER A 443 -16.75 10.46 -10.16
CA SER A 443 -17.17 10.53 -8.76
C SER A 443 -17.51 9.15 -8.20
N GLY A 444 -18.16 8.28 -8.97
CA GLY A 444 -18.49 6.92 -8.55
C GLY A 444 -17.30 5.98 -8.45
N ARG A 445 -16.20 6.23 -9.19
CA ARG A 445 -14.98 5.41 -9.16
C ARG A 445 -13.87 5.98 -8.27
N LEU A 446 -13.82 7.30 -8.10
CA LEU A 446 -12.87 7.99 -7.22
C LEU A 446 -13.41 8.20 -5.80
N SER A 447 -14.73 8.03 -5.59
CA SER A 447 -15.34 8.26 -4.28
C SER A 447 -15.00 7.18 -3.25
N TRP A 448 -14.69 5.97 -3.69
CA TRP A 448 -14.41 4.88 -2.76
C TRP A 448 -13.08 5.01 -2.03
N PRO A 449 -11.93 5.25 -2.67
CA PRO A 449 -10.70 5.53 -1.94
C PRO A 449 -10.78 6.79 -1.07
N SER A 450 -11.43 7.84 -1.58
CA SER A 450 -11.57 9.09 -0.81
C SER A 450 -12.56 8.99 0.34
N VAL A 451 -13.59 8.20 0.24
CA VAL A 451 -14.58 7.98 1.33
C VAL A 451 -14.01 7.04 2.40
N MET A 452 -13.25 6.01 2.02
CA MET A 452 -12.65 5.08 2.97
C MET A 452 -11.38 5.62 3.64
N LEU A 453 -10.61 6.45 2.97
CA LEU A 453 -9.46 7.15 3.57
C LEU A 453 -9.89 8.24 4.55
N GLY A 454 -11.21 8.50 4.66
CA GLY A 454 -11.80 9.36 5.69
C GLY A 454 -11.38 10.83 5.64
N HIS A 455 -10.53 11.22 4.71
CA HIS A 455 -9.93 12.54 4.68
C HIS A 455 -9.56 13.03 3.29
N VAL A 456 -10.48 12.97 2.32
CA VAL A 456 -10.57 14.13 1.44
C VAL A 456 -11.66 14.97 2.07
N PRO A 457 -11.34 16.01 2.81
CA PRO A 457 -12.36 16.93 3.27
C PRO A 457 -13.10 17.40 2.02
N ALA A 458 -14.38 17.12 1.94
CA ALA A 458 -15.26 17.90 1.09
C ALA A 458 -14.91 19.35 1.45
N GLU A 459 -14.37 20.13 0.49
CA GLU A 459 -13.93 21.49 0.66
C GLU A 459 -13.05 21.70 1.90
N THR A 460 -11.76 21.58 1.74
CA THR A 460 -10.90 22.18 2.76
C THR A 460 -11.22 23.67 2.75
N SER A 461 -11.55 24.23 3.89
CA SER A 461 -11.74 25.68 4.06
C SER A 461 -10.51 26.51 3.62
N ARG A 462 -9.43 25.85 3.17
CA ARG A 462 -8.13 26.40 2.80
C ARG A 462 -7.89 26.49 1.30
N ALA A 463 -8.51 25.63 0.48
CA ALA A 463 -8.28 25.58 -0.97
C ALA A 463 -9.59 25.38 -1.76
N GLN A 464 -9.68 26.04 -2.91
CA GLN A 464 -10.69 25.73 -3.96
C GLN A 464 -10.12 24.70 -4.91
N ARG A 465 -10.98 23.98 -5.62
CA ARG A 465 -10.57 22.99 -6.63
C ARG A 465 -11.50 23.00 -7.84
N GLN A 466 -10.95 22.66 -9.01
CA GLN A 466 -11.67 22.47 -10.24
C GLN A 466 -11.14 21.25 -10.99
N PRO A 467 -11.92 20.18 -11.14
CA PRO A 467 -11.59 19.10 -12.08
C PRO A 467 -11.53 19.62 -13.51
N LEU A 468 -10.59 19.12 -14.28
CA LEU A 468 -10.38 19.45 -15.67
C LEU A 468 -9.66 18.33 -16.42
N SER A 469 -9.57 18.44 -17.73
CA SER A 469 -8.71 17.59 -18.55
C SER A 469 -7.91 18.44 -19.53
N PHE A 470 -6.72 17.98 -19.89
CA PHE A 470 -5.83 18.65 -20.83
C PHE A 470 -5.09 17.61 -21.69
N GLY A 471 -4.33 18.09 -22.69
CA GLY A 471 -3.57 17.21 -23.57
C GLY A 471 -4.45 16.11 -24.20
N ASP A 472 -3.91 14.89 -24.23
CA ASP A 472 -4.64 13.71 -24.74
C ASP A 472 -5.55 13.10 -23.66
N TYR A 473 -6.54 13.87 -23.20
CA TYR A 473 -7.50 13.48 -22.16
C TYR A 473 -6.89 13.13 -20.81
N VAL A 474 -5.83 13.84 -20.40
CA VAL A 474 -5.26 13.71 -19.09
C VAL A 474 -6.21 14.27 -18.04
N THR A 475 -6.70 13.43 -17.15
CA THR A 475 -7.56 13.84 -16.03
C THR A 475 -6.74 14.55 -14.97
N ALA A 476 -7.17 15.74 -14.57
CA ALA A 476 -6.47 16.60 -13.64
C ALA A 476 -7.41 17.32 -12.68
N THR A 477 -6.85 17.89 -11.64
CA THR A 477 -7.53 18.86 -10.77
C THR A 477 -6.61 20.06 -10.55
N ALA A 478 -7.15 21.27 -10.76
CA ALA A 478 -6.51 22.49 -10.34
C ALA A 478 -6.95 22.85 -8.92
N TYR A 479 -6.00 23.27 -8.08
CA TYR A 479 -6.21 23.72 -6.69
C TYR A 479 -5.67 25.14 -6.56
N TRP A 480 -6.36 26.02 -5.79
CA TRP A 480 -5.89 27.38 -5.50
C TRP A 480 -6.46 27.87 -4.16
N PRO A 481 -5.93 28.97 -3.56
CA PRO A 481 -6.37 29.44 -2.24
C PRO A 481 -7.87 29.69 -2.16
N ALA A 482 -8.54 29.26 -1.09
CA ALA A 482 -9.96 29.48 -0.83
C ALA A 482 -10.30 30.97 -0.63
N ARG A 483 -9.38 31.71 -0.01
CA ARG A 483 -9.50 33.17 0.18
C ARG A 483 -8.34 33.87 -0.53
N ARG A 484 -8.66 34.73 -1.48
CA ARG A 484 -7.68 35.71 -1.98
C ARG A 484 -7.47 36.71 -0.86
N GLY A 485 -6.29 36.77 -0.29
CA GLY A 485 -5.94 37.67 0.83
C GLY A 485 -6.25 39.12 0.52
N GLY A 486 -6.66 39.88 1.56
CA GLY A 486 -7.16 41.26 1.70
C GLY A 486 -6.87 42.27 0.61
N ALA A 487 -7.68 43.29 0.58
CA ALA A 487 -7.75 44.48 -0.29
C ALA A 487 -6.58 44.68 -1.30
N GLY A 488 -6.71 44.10 -2.51
CA GLY A 488 -5.73 44.18 -3.59
C GLY A 488 -5.45 42.84 -4.32
N GLY A 489 -6.06 41.73 -3.92
CA GLY A 489 -5.69 40.38 -4.30
C GLY A 489 -6.11 39.87 -5.70
N GLY A 490 -6.01 40.69 -6.74
CA GLY A 490 -6.21 40.29 -8.14
C GLY A 490 -4.93 39.85 -8.87
N GLY A 491 -3.82 39.63 -8.17
CA GLY A 491 -2.52 39.28 -8.76
C GLY A 491 -2.49 37.86 -9.33
N ALA A 492 -1.63 37.66 -10.33
CA ALA A 492 -1.34 36.35 -10.91
C ALA A 492 -0.62 35.46 -9.85
N LEU A 493 -1.02 34.19 -9.76
CA LEU A 493 -0.44 33.23 -8.83
C LEU A 493 0.76 32.50 -9.45
N PRO A 494 1.80 32.16 -8.67
CA PRO A 494 2.76 31.16 -9.10
C PRO A 494 2.07 29.82 -9.29
N ALA A 495 2.53 29.02 -10.26
CA ALA A 495 1.94 27.73 -10.56
C ALA A 495 2.88 26.58 -10.25
N VAL A 496 2.36 25.53 -9.64
CA VAL A 496 3.06 24.27 -9.40
C VAL A 496 2.36 23.15 -10.16
N VAL A 497 3.08 22.43 -11.00
CA VAL A 497 2.64 21.14 -11.54
C VAL A 497 3.15 20.06 -10.59
N TRP A 498 2.21 19.40 -9.88
CA TRP A 498 2.52 18.35 -8.94
C TRP A 498 2.48 16.97 -9.61
N LEU A 499 3.57 16.24 -9.50
CA LEU A 499 3.75 14.92 -10.10
C LEU A 499 3.85 13.85 -9.00
N HIS A 500 2.88 12.95 -9.00
CA HIS A 500 2.77 11.91 -7.98
C HIS A 500 3.80 10.78 -8.19
N PRO A 501 4.09 9.99 -7.13
CA PRO A 501 4.99 8.84 -7.21
C PRO A 501 4.31 7.64 -7.91
N TYR A 502 4.84 6.41 -7.68
CA TYR A 502 4.23 5.15 -8.14
C TYR A 502 2.91 4.87 -7.38
N SER A 503 1.84 5.55 -7.70
CA SER A 503 0.57 5.54 -6.94
C SER A 503 -0.57 4.81 -7.64
N TYR A 504 -0.28 3.80 -8.32
CA TYR A 504 -1.13 2.96 -9.15
C TYR A 504 -2.63 3.22 -9.13
N ALA A 505 -3.36 2.88 -8.07
CA ALA A 505 -4.81 3.12 -7.98
C ALA A 505 -5.17 4.54 -7.53
N SER A 506 -4.29 5.20 -6.77
CA SER A 506 -4.57 6.49 -6.15
C SER A 506 -4.20 7.68 -7.05
N GLY A 507 -3.24 7.51 -7.98
CA GLY A 507 -2.75 8.59 -8.83
C GLY A 507 -2.21 9.76 -8.02
N PHE A 508 -2.71 10.96 -8.27
CA PHE A 508 -2.35 12.15 -7.50
C PHE A 508 -3.11 12.29 -6.17
N SER A 509 -4.09 11.44 -5.90
CA SER A 509 -4.77 11.41 -4.60
C SER A 509 -3.80 10.87 -3.53
N PRO A 510 -3.83 11.43 -2.31
CA PRO A 510 -2.94 10.96 -1.25
C PRO A 510 -3.31 9.54 -0.84
N SER A 511 -2.31 8.71 -0.64
CA SER A 511 -2.46 7.43 0.03
C SER A 511 -2.25 7.57 1.54
N TYR A 512 -2.50 6.50 2.28
CA TYR A 512 -2.42 6.48 3.73
C TYR A 512 -1.06 7.00 4.24
N GLY A 513 -1.09 7.92 5.19
CA GLY A 513 0.13 8.52 5.77
C GLY A 513 0.83 9.59 4.93
N MET A 514 0.35 9.88 3.70
CA MET A 514 0.91 10.94 2.88
C MET A 514 0.19 12.28 3.06
N ALA A 515 0.93 13.38 2.91
CA ALA A 515 0.36 14.71 2.87
C ALA A 515 -0.40 14.95 1.55
N HIS A 516 -1.49 15.71 1.60
CA HIS A 516 -2.18 16.16 0.39
C HIS A 516 -1.48 17.40 -0.18
N VAL A 517 -0.34 17.17 -0.82
CA VAL A 517 0.55 18.22 -1.34
C VAL A 517 -0.18 19.29 -2.16
N PRO A 518 -1.10 18.95 -3.10
CA PRO A 518 -1.80 19.97 -3.87
C PRO A 518 -2.62 20.94 -3.01
N THR A 519 -3.33 20.45 -2.00
CA THR A 519 -4.13 21.30 -1.10
C THR A 519 -3.25 22.15 -0.19
N ASP A 520 -2.16 21.57 0.32
CA ASP A 520 -1.25 22.29 1.20
C ASP A 520 -0.54 23.43 0.47
N LEU A 521 -0.02 23.20 -0.73
CA LEU A 521 0.59 24.24 -1.56
C LEU A 521 -0.44 25.30 -2.01
N ALA A 522 -1.66 24.87 -2.35
CA ALA A 522 -2.72 25.82 -2.68
C ALA A 522 -3.04 26.76 -1.53
N ALA A 523 -3.07 26.23 -0.29
CA ALA A 523 -3.29 27.02 0.91
C ALA A 523 -2.19 28.08 1.15
N GLU A 524 -0.96 27.80 0.69
CA GLU A 524 0.18 28.73 0.77
C GLU A 524 0.26 29.72 -0.40
N GLY A 525 -0.72 29.73 -1.31
CA GLY A 525 -0.84 30.79 -2.33
C GLY A 525 -0.48 30.37 -3.76
N TYR A 526 -0.35 29.08 -4.05
CA TYR A 526 -0.02 28.56 -5.37
C TYR A 526 -1.28 28.12 -6.13
N LEU A 527 -1.28 28.26 -7.46
CA LEU A 527 -2.12 27.44 -8.31
C LEU A 527 -1.41 26.09 -8.46
N VAL A 528 -2.05 25.01 -8.08
CA VAL A 528 -1.46 23.66 -8.20
C VAL A 528 -2.26 22.84 -9.20
N LEU A 529 -1.61 22.35 -10.25
CA LEU A 529 -2.16 21.40 -11.20
C LEU A 529 -1.65 19.99 -10.85
N ALA A 530 -2.56 19.10 -10.48
CA ALA A 530 -2.24 17.70 -10.19
C ALA A 530 -3.04 16.78 -11.12
N TYR A 531 -2.41 15.72 -11.64
CA TYR A 531 -3.04 14.82 -12.59
C TYR A 531 -2.49 13.39 -12.49
N ASP A 532 -3.23 12.43 -13.04
CA ASP A 532 -2.83 11.04 -13.11
C ASP A 532 -1.86 10.82 -14.26
N GLN A 533 -0.66 10.37 -13.94
CA GLN A 533 0.34 9.97 -14.94
C GLN A 533 -0.13 8.70 -15.67
N VAL A 534 0.34 8.48 -16.90
CA VAL A 534 0.00 7.28 -17.67
C VAL A 534 0.39 6.02 -16.91
N GLY A 535 -0.53 5.06 -16.80
CA GLY A 535 -0.33 3.84 -16.02
C GLY A 535 -0.82 3.93 -14.57
N PHE A 536 -1.46 5.04 -14.17
CA PHE A 536 -1.92 5.25 -12.79
C PHE A 536 -3.37 5.71 -12.73
N ALA A 537 -4.07 5.35 -11.66
CA ALA A 537 -5.44 5.72 -11.33
C ALA A 537 -6.40 5.68 -12.53
N SER A 538 -6.96 6.82 -12.96
CA SER A 538 -7.86 6.89 -14.11
C SER A 538 -7.24 6.37 -15.42
N ARG A 539 -5.91 6.36 -15.51
CA ARG A 539 -5.12 5.90 -16.67
C ARG A 539 -4.40 4.57 -16.43
N LEU A 540 -4.77 3.82 -15.40
CA LEU A 540 -4.12 2.55 -15.02
C LEU A 540 -4.07 1.54 -16.17
N ARG A 541 -5.15 1.47 -16.96
CA ARG A 541 -5.25 0.57 -18.10
C ARG A 541 -4.39 0.95 -19.30
N ASP A 542 -3.85 2.17 -19.31
CA ASP A 542 -2.98 2.67 -20.39
C ASP A 542 -1.49 2.42 -20.09
N GLY A 543 -1.17 1.80 -18.98
CA GLY A 543 0.19 1.50 -18.56
C GLY A 543 0.71 0.14 -18.99
N GLY A 544 1.97 -0.13 -18.67
CA GLY A 544 2.59 -1.44 -18.77
C GLY A 544 2.47 -2.11 -20.13
N THR A 545 2.05 -3.36 -20.13
CA THR A 545 1.92 -4.18 -21.36
C THR A 545 0.92 -3.59 -22.35
N THR A 546 -0.17 -3.00 -21.86
CA THR A 546 -1.16 -2.35 -22.75
C THR A 546 -0.55 -1.17 -23.47
N PHE A 547 0.28 -0.37 -22.80
CA PHE A 547 1.03 0.72 -23.43
C PHE A 547 1.89 0.20 -24.58
N TYR A 548 2.70 -0.81 -24.31
CA TYR A 548 3.61 -1.35 -25.31
C TYR A 548 2.93 -2.20 -26.39
N ALA A 549 1.75 -2.77 -26.13
CA ALA A 549 0.92 -3.37 -27.16
C ALA A 549 0.42 -2.35 -28.18
N ARG A 550 0.13 -1.11 -27.72
CA ARG A 550 -0.33 -0.02 -28.60
C ARG A 550 0.82 0.67 -29.34
N HIS A 551 1.90 0.97 -28.63
CA HIS A 551 2.99 1.81 -29.13
C HIS A 551 4.20 1.02 -29.64
N GLY A 552 4.25 -0.28 -29.34
CA GLY A 552 5.37 -1.13 -29.72
C GLY A 552 6.69 -0.65 -29.13
N ALA A 553 7.74 -0.74 -29.94
CA ALA A 553 9.07 -0.27 -29.60
C ALA A 553 9.32 1.22 -29.92
N LYS A 554 8.27 1.99 -30.22
CA LYS A 554 8.38 3.38 -30.68
C LYS A 554 8.28 4.42 -29.58
N ALA A 555 7.73 4.09 -28.42
CA ALA A 555 7.53 5.00 -27.31
C ALA A 555 7.96 4.39 -26.00
N SER A 556 8.16 5.21 -24.97
CA SER A 556 8.37 4.76 -23.59
C SER A 556 7.36 5.41 -22.65
N LEU A 557 7.04 4.73 -21.54
CA LEU A 557 6.14 5.28 -20.52
C LEU A 557 6.66 6.59 -19.96
N LEU A 558 7.94 6.67 -19.59
CA LEU A 558 8.54 7.89 -19.06
C LEU A 558 8.53 9.02 -20.09
N GLY A 559 8.80 8.71 -21.36
CA GLY A 559 8.71 9.68 -22.44
C GLY A 559 7.29 10.23 -22.60
N HIS A 560 6.28 9.38 -22.44
CA HIS A 560 4.88 9.82 -22.47
C HIS A 560 4.52 10.71 -21.26
N MET A 561 4.99 10.37 -20.06
CA MET A 561 4.83 11.21 -18.87
C MET A 561 5.48 12.59 -19.04
N VAL A 562 6.67 12.66 -19.63
CA VAL A 562 7.35 13.95 -19.92
C VAL A 562 6.53 14.78 -20.94
N ARG A 563 5.91 14.16 -21.94
CA ARG A 563 5.00 14.87 -22.84
C ARG A 563 3.76 15.41 -22.12
N ASP A 564 3.18 14.63 -21.20
CA ASP A 564 2.04 15.07 -20.39
C ASP A 564 2.42 16.31 -19.56
N VAL A 565 3.64 16.36 -19.00
CA VAL A 565 4.15 17.54 -18.29
C VAL A 565 4.24 18.75 -19.23
N ARG A 566 4.76 18.57 -20.46
CA ARG A 566 4.79 19.68 -21.45
C ARG A 566 3.38 20.21 -21.74
N SER A 567 2.41 19.33 -21.92
CA SER A 567 1.01 19.73 -22.09
C SER A 567 0.43 20.44 -20.86
N ALA A 568 0.83 20.04 -19.66
CA ALA A 568 0.46 20.71 -18.40
C ALA A 568 1.08 22.12 -18.33
N VAL A 569 2.33 22.28 -18.74
CA VAL A 569 3.02 23.57 -18.83
C VAL A 569 2.33 24.46 -19.87
N ASP A 570 1.93 23.92 -21.03
CA ASP A 570 1.15 24.65 -22.03
C ASP A 570 -0.16 25.17 -21.44
N LEU A 571 -0.91 24.33 -20.71
CA LEU A 571 -2.13 24.76 -20.00
C LEU A 571 -1.85 25.89 -19.02
N VAL A 572 -0.82 25.75 -18.19
CA VAL A 572 -0.44 26.76 -17.20
C VAL A 572 -0.10 28.10 -17.89
N HIS A 573 0.63 28.05 -18.98
CA HIS A 573 0.94 29.26 -19.76
C HIS A 573 -0.30 29.89 -20.40
N CYS A 574 -1.28 29.10 -20.79
CA CYS A 574 -2.55 29.63 -21.28
C CYS A 574 -3.39 30.34 -20.19
N LEU A 575 -3.14 30.05 -18.91
CA LEU A 575 -3.77 30.76 -17.79
C LEU A 575 -3.10 32.10 -17.47
N THR A 576 -2.03 32.48 -18.14
CA THR A 576 -1.41 33.82 -18.01
C THR A 576 -2.25 34.90 -18.70
N ALA A 577 -2.04 36.16 -18.33
CA ALA A 577 -2.75 37.29 -18.98
C ALA A 577 -2.52 37.33 -20.49
N ALA A 578 -1.28 37.12 -20.95
CA ALA A 578 -0.95 37.07 -22.38
C ALA A 578 -1.51 35.80 -23.03
N GLY A 579 -1.39 34.64 -22.38
CA GLY A 579 -1.86 33.34 -22.90
C GLY A 579 -3.36 33.34 -23.19
N ARG A 580 -4.17 33.96 -22.32
CA ARG A 580 -5.63 34.03 -22.49
C ARG A 580 -6.07 34.72 -23.78
N THR A 581 -5.23 35.52 -24.39
CA THR A 581 -5.52 36.25 -25.63
C THR A 581 -5.03 35.55 -26.89
N THR A 582 -4.20 34.49 -26.77
CA THR A 582 -3.61 33.81 -27.91
C THR A 582 -4.62 32.91 -28.64
N ALA A 583 -4.54 32.85 -29.97
CA ALA A 583 -5.34 31.95 -30.79
C ALA A 583 -5.07 30.48 -30.38
N GLN A 584 -3.81 30.12 -30.11
CA GLN A 584 -3.42 28.79 -29.74
C GLN A 584 -4.13 28.29 -28.45
N CYS A 585 -4.36 29.16 -27.49
CA CYS A 585 -5.10 28.83 -26.27
C CYS A 585 -6.63 28.82 -26.48
N ARG A 586 -7.13 29.54 -27.46
CA ARG A 586 -8.58 29.65 -27.76
C ARG A 586 -9.09 28.60 -28.73
N THR A 587 -8.26 28.19 -29.68
CA THR A 587 -8.66 27.30 -30.78
C THR A 587 -7.79 26.05 -30.87
N GLY A 588 -6.76 25.92 -30.00
CA GLY A 588 -5.73 24.90 -30.06
C GLY A 588 -6.26 23.49 -29.95
N GLU A 589 -5.85 22.65 -30.88
CA GLU A 589 -6.33 21.28 -31.03
C GLU A 589 -5.94 20.34 -29.87
N ALA A 590 -4.90 20.61 -29.12
CA ALA A 590 -4.29 19.61 -28.25
C ALA A 590 -4.47 19.87 -26.75
N ALA A 591 -4.25 21.08 -26.25
CA ALA A 591 -4.12 21.27 -24.79
C ALA A 591 -5.40 21.72 -24.07
N LEU A 592 -6.43 22.27 -24.79
CA LEU A 592 -7.40 23.15 -24.15
C LEU A 592 -8.82 23.04 -24.65
N ARG A 593 -9.30 21.88 -25.04
CA ARG A 593 -10.70 21.69 -25.48
C ARG A 593 -11.74 22.20 -24.47
N ALA A 594 -11.40 22.22 -23.17
CA ALA A 594 -12.26 22.76 -22.11
C ALA A 594 -11.93 24.22 -21.73
N TYR A 595 -10.92 24.82 -22.33
CA TYR A 595 -10.38 26.10 -21.91
C TYR A 595 -11.34 27.28 -21.88
N PRO A 596 -12.21 27.51 -22.88
CA PRO A 596 -13.11 28.67 -22.85
C PRO A 596 -14.01 28.69 -21.60
N ALA A 597 -14.43 27.51 -21.13
CA ALA A 597 -15.27 27.39 -19.92
C ALA A 597 -14.47 27.47 -18.62
N LEU A 598 -13.14 27.19 -18.64
CA LEU A 598 -12.28 27.16 -17.48
C LEU A 598 -11.53 28.49 -17.27
N ALA A 599 -11.26 29.24 -18.33
CA ALA A 599 -10.48 30.48 -18.27
C ALA A 599 -11.03 31.50 -17.28
N ASP A 600 -12.36 31.59 -17.16
CA ASP A 600 -13.01 32.52 -16.23
C ASP A 600 -13.09 31.99 -14.79
N LYS A 601 -12.94 30.66 -14.59
CA LYS A 601 -13.04 30.02 -13.29
C LYS A 601 -11.69 29.91 -12.56
N LEU A 602 -10.60 29.77 -13.33
CA LEU A 602 -9.26 29.60 -12.77
C LEU A 602 -8.56 30.94 -12.58
N PRO A 603 -7.69 31.08 -11.55
CA PRO A 603 -6.92 32.30 -11.34
C PRO A 603 -5.93 32.55 -12.49
N LEU A 604 -5.48 33.79 -12.62
CA LEU A 604 -4.36 34.13 -13.49
C LEU A 604 -3.06 33.57 -12.93
N VAL A 605 -2.19 33.15 -13.81
CA VAL A 605 -0.87 32.59 -13.51
C VAL A 605 0.23 33.59 -13.85
N ASP A 606 1.24 33.66 -13.02
CA ASP A 606 2.49 34.36 -13.29
C ASP A 606 3.41 33.47 -14.15
N ALA A 607 3.57 33.85 -15.40
CA ALA A 607 4.38 33.11 -16.39
C ALA A 607 5.86 32.95 -15.99
N SER A 608 6.38 33.83 -15.11
CA SER A 608 7.76 33.77 -14.65
C SER A 608 7.98 32.77 -13.51
N ARG A 609 6.88 32.24 -12.94
CA ARG A 609 6.90 31.32 -11.78
C ARG A 609 6.10 30.07 -12.06
N VAL A 610 6.59 29.24 -12.99
CA VAL A 610 6.05 27.91 -13.30
C VAL A 610 7.02 26.86 -12.78
N ILE A 611 6.58 26.13 -11.76
CA ILE A 611 7.42 25.21 -10.99
C ILE A 611 6.94 23.77 -11.27
N LEU A 612 7.88 22.84 -11.44
CA LEU A 612 7.60 21.40 -11.38
C LEU A 612 8.00 20.88 -9.99
N ALA A 613 7.12 20.15 -9.37
CA ALA A 613 7.41 19.47 -8.10
C ALA A 613 6.94 18.01 -8.17
N GLY A 614 7.75 17.09 -7.69
CA GLY A 614 7.36 15.69 -7.73
C GLY A 614 8.11 14.82 -6.72
N TYR A 615 7.51 13.67 -6.43
CA TYR A 615 8.02 12.70 -5.50
C TYR A 615 8.29 11.37 -6.22
N SER A 616 9.45 10.75 -5.96
CA SER A 616 9.86 9.47 -6.54
C SER A 616 9.76 9.51 -8.08
N LEU A 617 8.92 8.68 -8.71
CA LEU A 617 8.66 8.72 -10.15
C LEU A 617 8.31 10.15 -10.63
N GLY A 618 7.43 10.85 -9.91
CA GLY A 618 7.05 12.22 -10.25
C GLY A 618 8.24 13.19 -10.23
N GLY A 619 9.16 13.02 -9.28
CA GLY A 619 10.41 13.79 -9.23
C GLY A 619 11.35 13.47 -10.39
N ASN A 620 11.42 12.20 -10.79
CA ASN A 620 12.17 11.75 -11.96
C ASN A 620 11.63 12.41 -13.25
N VAL A 621 10.32 12.36 -13.45
CA VAL A 621 9.65 13.01 -14.58
C VAL A 621 9.87 14.53 -14.56
N ALA A 622 9.77 15.16 -13.37
CA ALA A 622 9.98 16.59 -13.21
C ALA A 622 11.40 17.03 -13.65
N LEU A 623 12.42 16.28 -13.27
CA LEU A 623 13.82 16.58 -13.67
C LEU A 623 14.01 16.48 -15.18
N HIS A 624 13.50 15.43 -15.81
CA HIS A 624 13.57 15.29 -17.27
C HIS A 624 12.82 16.41 -17.99
N ALA A 625 11.61 16.71 -17.56
CA ALA A 625 10.78 17.76 -18.17
C ALA A 625 11.43 19.15 -17.98
N ALA A 626 11.94 19.46 -16.78
CA ALA A 626 12.62 20.73 -16.50
C ALA A 626 13.92 20.91 -17.31
N ALA A 627 14.69 19.83 -17.54
CA ALA A 627 15.89 19.87 -18.34
C ALA A 627 15.57 20.17 -19.83
N LEU A 628 14.39 19.77 -20.32
CA LEU A 628 14.00 19.90 -21.73
C LEU A 628 13.05 21.09 -22.00
N ASP A 629 12.49 21.73 -20.98
CA ASP A 629 11.54 22.85 -21.15
C ASP A 629 12.06 24.09 -20.40
N PRO A 630 12.59 25.11 -21.12
CA PRO A 630 13.10 26.32 -20.49
C PRO A 630 12.02 27.22 -19.87
N ARG A 631 10.73 26.98 -20.15
CA ARG A 631 9.63 27.72 -19.55
C ARG A 631 9.41 27.35 -18.07
N VAL A 632 9.93 26.20 -17.63
CA VAL A 632 9.94 25.81 -16.23
C VAL A 632 10.92 26.68 -15.48
N SER A 633 10.46 27.46 -14.51
CA SER A 633 11.30 28.40 -13.77
C SER A 633 12.06 27.78 -12.61
N ALA A 634 11.55 26.68 -12.01
CA ALA A 634 12.17 25.98 -10.91
C ALA A 634 11.70 24.53 -10.83
N VAL A 635 12.48 23.66 -10.18
CA VAL A 635 12.12 22.24 -9.99
C VAL A 635 12.43 21.76 -8.58
N ALA A 636 11.50 20.99 -8.00
CA ALA A 636 11.69 20.30 -6.71
C ALA A 636 11.47 18.79 -6.90
N ALA A 637 12.47 17.98 -6.56
CA ALA A 637 12.46 16.54 -6.76
C ALA A 637 12.79 15.82 -5.43
N PHE A 638 11.84 15.02 -4.97
CA PHE A 638 11.94 14.29 -3.71
C PHE A 638 12.19 12.82 -3.99
N ALA A 639 13.30 12.25 -3.50
CA ALA A 639 13.67 10.84 -3.67
C ALA A 639 13.50 10.37 -5.14
N ALA A 640 14.02 11.13 -6.07
CA ALA A 640 13.62 11.12 -7.48
C ALA A 640 14.39 10.15 -8.37
N PHE A 641 15.60 9.80 -7.99
CA PHE A 641 16.50 9.05 -8.87
C PHE A 641 17.60 8.30 -8.14
N THR A 642 18.11 7.28 -8.82
CA THR A 642 19.43 6.70 -8.57
C THR A 642 20.31 6.94 -9.81
N PRO A 643 21.65 7.14 -9.65
CA PRO A 643 22.53 7.32 -10.80
C PRO A 643 22.47 6.11 -11.74
N MET A 644 22.19 6.36 -13.02
CA MET A 644 22.00 5.27 -13.98
C MET A 644 23.32 4.60 -14.38
N ARG A 645 24.40 5.37 -14.47
CA ARG A 645 25.70 4.86 -14.94
C ARG A 645 26.47 4.06 -13.91
N THR A 646 26.20 4.25 -12.64
CA THR A 646 26.85 3.52 -11.54
C THR A 646 25.97 2.43 -10.95
N ASP A 647 24.71 2.36 -11.37
CA ASP A 647 23.76 1.39 -10.86
C ASP A 647 24.03 -0.02 -11.41
N LEU A 648 23.70 -1.02 -10.63
CA LEU A 648 23.87 -2.42 -10.95
C LEU A 648 22.52 -3.11 -11.12
N VAL A 649 22.39 -3.92 -12.15
CA VAL A 649 21.19 -4.73 -12.42
C VAL A 649 20.81 -5.61 -11.23
N GLY A 650 21.81 -6.10 -10.52
CA GLY A 650 21.60 -6.95 -9.33
C GLY A 650 21.39 -6.19 -8.04
N ARG A 651 21.29 -4.86 -8.05
CA ARG A 651 20.93 -4.12 -6.84
C ARG A 651 19.50 -4.45 -6.43
N PRO A 652 19.31 -4.78 -5.16
CA PRO A 652 17.97 -5.11 -4.65
C PRO A 652 17.03 -3.92 -4.64
N THR A 653 17.59 -2.73 -4.54
CA THR A 653 16.87 -1.48 -4.43
C THR A 653 17.23 -0.58 -5.60
N GLY A 654 16.24 -0.12 -6.32
CA GLY A 654 16.41 0.91 -7.34
C GLY A 654 16.99 0.47 -8.69
N GLY A 655 17.76 -0.57 -8.79
CA GLY A 655 18.55 -0.97 -9.94
C GLY A 655 17.93 -0.75 -11.32
N LEU A 656 18.76 -0.60 -12.34
CA LEU A 656 18.32 -0.33 -13.73
C LEU A 656 17.17 -1.22 -14.19
N ARG A 657 17.14 -2.46 -13.74
CA ARG A 657 16.08 -3.42 -14.09
C ARG A 657 14.69 -2.95 -13.67
N ARG A 658 14.56 -2.21 -12.57
CA ARG A 658 13.28 -1.63 -12.18
C ARG A 658 12.76 -0.63 -13.22
N LEU A 659 13.65 0.14 -13.82
CA LEU A 659 13.30 1.15 -14.82
C LEU A 659 12.96 0.54 -16.18
N PHE A 660 13.68 -0.51 -16.62
CA PHE A 660 13.45 -1.04 -17.96
C PHE A 660 12.51 -2.25 -18.02
N GLU A 661 12.40 -3.04 -16.95
CA GLU A 661 11.56 -4.24 -16.94
C GLU A 661 10.44 -4.14 -15.89
N THR A 662 10.75 -3.93 -14.60
CA THR A 662 9.74 -3.99 -13.53
C THR A 662 8.67 -2.91 -13.69
N HIS A 663 9.05 -1.66 -13.84
CA HIS A 663 8.12 -0.55 -14.09
C HIS A 663 7.95 -0.23 -15.58
N ALA A 664 8.75 -0.85 -16.42
CA ALA A 664 8.73 -0.66 -17.88
C ALA A 664 8.75 0.82 -18.31
N LEU A 665 9.43 1.67 -17.55
CA LEU A 665 9.47 3.11 -17.82
C LEU A 665 10.35 3.46 -19.02
N LEU A 666 11.53 2.83 -19.11
CA LEU A 666 12.58 3.08 -20.08
C LEU A 666 13.12 1.77 -20.65
N PRO A 667 12.39 1.05 -21.50
CA PRO A 667 12.84 -0.25 -22.01
C PRO A 667 14.20 -0.23 -22.70
N ARG A 668 14.55 0.87 -23.41
CA ARG A 668 15.88 1.01 -24.03
C ARG A 668 17.05 0.99 -23.04
N LEU A 669 16.79 1.28 -21.78
CA LEU A 669 17.81 1.19 -20.74
C LEU A 669 18.34 -0.23 -20.57
N GLY A 670 17.52 -1.25 -20.83
CA GLY A 670 17.90 -2.66 -20.77
C GLY A 670 19.03 -3.05 -21.75
N PHE A 671 19.25 -2.29 -22.83
CA PHE A 671 20.40 -2.51 -23.72
C PHE A 671 21.75 -2.22 -23.03
N PHE A 672 21.73 -1.51 -21.90
CA PHE A 672 22.91 -1.17 -21.11
C PHE A 672 23.05 -2.04 -19.84
N GLU A 673 22.24 -3.09 -19.70
CA GLU A 673 22.23 -3.96 -18.53
C GLU A 673 23.63 -4.45 -18.12
N ARG A 674 24.49 -4.77 -19.11
CA ARG A 674 25.84 -5.28 -18.87
C ARG A 674 26.90 -4.18 -18.81
N GLU A 675 26.61 -2.99 -19.33
CA GLU A 675 27.51 -1.85 -19.44
C GLU A 675 26.81 -0.54 -19.04
N PRO A 676 26.39 -0.37 -17.77
CA PRO A 676 25.61 0.80 -17.35
C PRO A 676 26.34 2.12 -17.60
N HIS A 677 27.68 2.11 -17.54
CA HIS A 677 28.52 3.29 -17.80
C HIS A 677 28.33 3.88 -19.21
N ARG A 678 27.76 3.11 -20.13
CA ARG A 678 27.46 3.54 -21.51
C ARG A 678 26.10 4.16 -21.71
N VAL A 679 25.27 4.27 -20.63
CA VAL A 679 23.98 4.96 -20.71
C VAL A 679 24.19 6.37 -21.27
N PRO A 680 23.38 6.81 -22.26
CA PRO A 680 23.65 8.02 -23.03
C PRO A 680 23.80 9.30 -22.19
N TYR A 681 23.08 9.41 -21.07
CA TYR A 681 23.18 10.52 -20.12
C TYR A 681 22.91 10.02 -18.70
N ASP A 682 23.18 10.87 -17.70
CA ASP A 682 22.81 10.62 -16.31
C ASP A 682 22.23 11.90 -15.68
N PHE A 683 21.74 11.84 -14.46
CA PHE A 683 21.04 12.95 -13.79
C PHE A 683 21.93 14.18 -13.56
N ASP A 684 23.27 14.04 -13.44
CA ASP A 684 24.16 15.21 -13.37
C ASP A 684 24.11 16.07 -14.65
N GLU A 685 23.87 15.47 -15.82
CA GLU A 685 23.74 16.20 -17.08
C GLU A 685 22.34 16.88 -17.17
N LEU A 686 21.29 16.24 -16.67
CA LEU A 686 19.97 16.88 -16.56
C LEU A 686 20.02 18.08 -15.61
N LEU A 687 20.66 17.92 -14.45
CA LEU A 687 20.84 19.00 -13.47
C LEU A 687 21.62 20.18 -14.05
N ARG A 688 22.71 19.92 -14.81
CA ARG A 688 23.43 20.98 -15.51
C ARG A 688 22.60 21.69 -16.58
N ALA A 689 21.69 21.00 -17.24
CA ALA A 689 20.76 21.64 -18.19
C ALA A 689 19.67 22.46 -17.49
N ILE A 690 19.34 22.14 -16.24
CA ILE A 690 18.42 22.95 -15.42
C ILE A 690 19.10 24.23 -14.93
N ALA A 691 20.39 24.20 -14.62
CA ALA A 691 21.14 25.38 -14.18
C ALA A 691 21.00 26.57 -15.15
N PRO A 692 20.94 27.82 -14.69
CA PRO A 692 21.06 28.31 -13.30
C PRO A 692 19.74 28.43 -12.53
N ARG A 693 18.64 27.82 -13.02
CA ARG A 693 17.32 27.85 -12.39
C ARG A 693 17.37 27.19 -11.02
N PRO A 694 16.52 27.62 -10.04
CA PRO A 694 16.45 26.97 -8.73
C PRO A 694 16.07 25.51 -8.84
N ALA A 695 16.76 24.67 -8.08
CA ALA A 695 16.42 23.27 -7.93
C ALA A 695 16.52 22.82 -6.47
N LEU A 696 15.52 22.09 -5.99
CA LEU A 696 15.53 21.40 -4.70
C LEU A 696 15.64 19.90 -4.95
N LEU A 697 16.64 19.27 -4.36
CA LEU A 697 16.76 17.81 -4.32
C LEU A 697 16.63 17.35 -2.87
N HIS A 698 15.57 16.64 -2.57
CA HIS A 698 15.39 15.97 -1.28
C HIS A 698 15.84 14.52 -1.43
N THR A 699 16.98 14.18 -0.83
CA THR A 699 17.67 12.90 -1.01
C THR A 699 17.90 12.21 0.35
N PRO A 700 16.86 11.57 0.94
CA PRO A 700 16.98 10.92 2.24
C PRO A 700 18.11 9.90 2.23
N THR A 701 18.98 9.92 3.25
CA THR A 701 20.19 9.05 3.26
C THR A 701 19.85 7.58 3.53
N ARG A 702 18.62 7.28 3.94
CA ARG A 702 18.08 5.92 4.10
C ARG A 702 17.09 5.55 3.00
N ASP A 703 17.17 6.22 1.85
CA ASP A 703 16.42 5.82 0.67
C ASP A 703 16.91 4.44 0.20
N ARG A 704 15.98 3.51 0.07
CA ARG A 704 16.31 2.16 -0.40
C ARG A 704 16.45 2.05 -1.90
N ASP A 705 15.80 2.95 -2.62
CA ASP A 705 15.82 2.96 -4.09
C ASP A 705 17.03 3.69 -4.64
N ALA A 706 17.85 4.29 -3.77
CA ALA A 706 19.06 5.00 -4.18
C ALA A 706 20.23 4.79 -3.20
N ASN A 707 21.44 4.75 -3.71
CA ASN A 707 22.62 4.77 -2.88
C ASN A 707 22.99 6.23 -2.56
N ALA A 708 22.87 6.64 -1.30
CA ALA A 708 23.08 8.02 -0.89
C ALA A 708 24.44 8.57 -1.31
N SER A 709 25.53 7.81 -1.15
CA SER A 709 26.87 8.26 -1.52
C SER A 709 27.08 8.46 -3.04
N GLU A 710 26.39 7.65 -3.84
CA GLU A 710 26.43 7.81 -5.31
C GLU A 710 25.59 9.00 -5.77
N VAL A 711 24.45 9.21 -5.11
CA VAL A 711 23.59 10.39 -5.34
C VAL A 711 24.36 11.66 -4.98
N ASP A 712 25.01 11.71 -3.81
CA ASP A 712 25.83 12.86 -3.39
C ASP A 712 26.95 13.14 -4.39
N ALA A 713 27.71 12.12 -4.80
CA ALA A 713 28.78 12.27 -5.78
C ALA A 713 28.26 12.76 -7.15
N LEU A 714 27.06 12.37 -7.56
CA LEU A 714 26.44 12.85 -8.79
C LEU A 714 26.02 14.32 -8.66
N ILE A 715 25.39 14.71 -7.54
CA ILE A 715 24.97 16.09 -7.27
C ILE A 715 26.17 17.02 -7.21
N ASP A 716 27.28 16.59 -6.58
CA ASP A 716 28.52 17.38 -6.51
C ASP A 716 29.10 17.67 -7.89
N ARG A 717 28.99 16.76 -8.85
CA ARG A 717 29.43 17.01 -10.25
C ARG A 717 28.58 18.05 -10.99
N ALA A 718 27.35 18.26 -10.54
CA ALA A 718 26.36 19.15 -11.18
C ALA A 718 26.15 20.47 -10.43
N ARG A 719 26.76 20.69 -9.28
CA ARG A 719 26.46 21.76 -8.32
C ARG A 719 26.56 23.17 -8.92
N TRP A 720 25.56 23.99 -8.59
CA TRP A 720 25.53 25.43 -8.86
C TRP A 720 24.85 26.19 -7.69
N ALA A 721 24.92 27.53 -7.71
CA ALA A 721 24.56 28.38 -6.57
C ALA A 721 23.11 28.23 -6.08
N ARG A 722 22.18 27.83 -6.98
CA ARG A 722 20.74 27.69 -6.65
C ARG A 722 20.27 26.22 -6.63
N LEU A 723 21.19 25.27 -6.54
CA LEU A 723 20.90 23.88 -6.25
C LEU A 723 20.95 23.65 -4.75
N VAL A 724 19.81 23.39 -4.16
CA VAL A 724 19.66 23.06 -2.74
C VAL A 724 19.50 21.55 -2.60
N GLN A 725 20.34 20.91 -1.81
CA GLN A 725 20.17 19.51 -1.42
C GLN A 725 19.74 19.44 0.05
N HIS A 726 18.65 18.72 0.32
CA HIS A 726 18.21 18.36 1.65
C HIS A 726 18.31 16.85 1.82
N ALA A 727 19.26 16.37 2.64
CA ALA A 727 19.58 14.96 2.80
C ALA A 727 19.37 14.51 4.26
N PRO A 728 18.14 14.38 4.74
CA PRO A 728 17.86 13.96 6.11
C PRO A 728 18.20 12.48 6.32
N PRO A 729 18.55 12.05 7.55
CA PRO A 729 18.83 10.66 7.88
C PRO A 729 17.55 9.84 8.07
N THR A 730 16.61 9.98 7.15
CA THR A 730 15.29 9.33 7.20
C THR A 730 15.09 8.41 6.01
N ALA A 731 14.07 7.55 6.08
CA ALA A 731 13.57 6.80 4.95
C ALA A 731 12.79 7.72 3.99
N THR A 732 12.54 7.21 2.79
CA THR A 732 11.80 7.91 1.76
C THR A 732 10.33 8.05 2.13
N ARG A 733 9.83 9.30 2.15
CA ARG A 733 8.41 9.60 2.39
C ARG A 733 8.03 10.98 1.85
N MET A 734 6.74 11.28 1.79
CA MET A 734 6.20 12.60 1.46
C MET A 734 5.08 12.95 2.46
N GLY A 735 5.48 13.26 3.66
CA GLY A 735 4.59 13.68 4.75
C GLY A 735 4.57 15.21 4.94
N SER A 736 3.99 15.66 6.04
CA SER A 736 3.90 17.09 6.35
C SER A 736 5.26 17.76 6.57
N ALA A 737 6.29 17.00 6.96
CA ALA A 737 7.65 17.55 7.13
C ALA A 737 8.26 17.90 5.76
N GLU A 738 8.14 17.01 4.79
CA GLU A 738 8.65 17.20 3.44
C GLU A 738 7.89 18.33 2.73
N VAL A 739 6.57 18.45 2.94
CA VAL A 739 5.79 19.61 2.43
C VAL A 739 6.31 20.92 2.99
N LYS A 740 6.66 20.98 4.28
CA LYS A 740 7.24 22.20 4.88
C LYS A 740 8.60 22.55 4.27
N VAL A 741 9.43 21.55 3.97
CA VAL A 741 10.70 21.74 3.24
C VAL A 741 10.44 22.34 1.87
N LEU A 742 9.46 21.82 1.14
CA LEU A 742 9.08 22.32 -0.18
C LEU A 742 8.56 23.77 -0.10
N VAL A 743 7.62 24.06 0.80
CA VAL A 743 7.05 25.41 0.98
C VAL A 743 8.15 26.43 1.32
N ARG A 744 9.00 26.11 2.29
CA ARG A 744 10.10 26.99 2.69
C ARG A 744 11.05 27.29 1.53
N TRP A 745 11.44 26.28 0.78
CA TRP A 745 12.30 26.46 -0.39
C TRP A 745 11.63 27.32 -1.48
N LEU A 746 10.31 27.13 -1.71
CA LEU A 746 9.55 27.94 -2.65
C LEU A 746 9.48 29.42 -2.21
N GLU A 747 9.34 29.70 -0.92
CA GLU A 747 9.36 31.04 -0.38
C GLU A 747 10.72 31.72 -0.54
N GLU A 748 11.79 31.00 -0.19
CA GLU A 748 13.17 31.53 -0.20
C GLU A 748 13.73 31.72 -1.64
N GLU A 749 13.57 30.69 -2.49
CA GLU A 749 14.26 30.63 -3.79
C GLU A 749 13.39 31.06 -4.98
N VAL A 750 12.08 30.97 -4.87
CA VAL A 750 11.20 31.25 -6.00
C VAL A 750 10.38 32.53 -5.79
N ALA A 751 9.83 32.74 -4.61
CA ALA A 751 9.03 33.93 -4.33
C ALA A 751 9.84 35.17 -3.97
N GLY A 752 11.12 35.02 -3.57
CA GLY A 752 11.97 36.12 -3.10
C GLY A 752 11.45 36.80 -1.83
N VAL A 753 10.64 36.10 -1.06
CA VAL A 753 10.06 36.60 0.19
C VAL A 753 11.00 36.24 1.33
N THR A 754 11.45 37.23 2.07
CA THR A 754 12.18 37.01 3.33
C THR A 754 11.29 36.18 4.25
N PRO A 755 11.76 35.03 4.78
CA PRO A 755 10.92 34.16 5.60
C PRO A 755 10.27 34.95 6.73
N ARG A 756 8.96 34.92 6.84
CA ARG A 756 8.29 35.29 8.07
C ARG A 756 8.69 34.26 9.11
N VAL A 757 9.53 34.70 10.05
CA VAL A 757 9.93 33.89 11.21
C VAL A 757 8.66 33.47 11.93
N ARG A 758 8.10 32.35 11.57
CA ARG A 758 7.21 31.57 12.41
C ARG A 758 8.08 30.53 13.10
N ASP A 759 8.37 30.81 14.38
CA ASP A 759 9.03 29.85 15.26
C ASP A 759 8.41 28.48 15.12
N VAL A 760 9.08 27.62 14.40
CA VAL A 760 8.85 26.17 14.46
C VAL A 760 10.14 25.59 15.02
N ARG A 761 10.18 25.42 16.33
CA ARG A 761 11.19 24.58 16.98
C ARG A 761 11.03 23.17 16.39
N LEU A 762 12.09 22.68 15.77
CA LEU A 762 12.26 21.31 15.32
C LEU A 762 12.33 20.34 16.51
#